data_8987c33f320d84efcff1a82cb5d16dd6
#
_entry.id   8987c33f320d84efcff1a82cb5d16dd6
#
_cell.length_a   1.000
_cell.length_b   1.000
_cell.length_c   1.000
_cell.angle_alpha   90.00
_cell.angle_beta   90.00
_cell.angle_gamma   90.00
#
_symmetry.space_group_name_H-M   'P 1'
#
loop_
_entity.id
_entity.type
_entity.pdbx_description
1 polymer ?
#
loop_
_entity_poly.entity_id
_entity_poly.type
_entity_poly.pdbx_seq_one_letter_code
_entity_poly.pdbx_strand_id
1 'polypeptide(L)'
;MTYTIEKITTLIGARRYGNADANIGFLLTDSRSLCFPEETLFFALKTERHDGHAYIPELYRRGVRNFVVTGMPEGYADGYPEANFLKVTDARKALQRLAERHRDEFNVPVVGITGSNGKTVVKEWLYQLLSPYKYVTRSPRSYNSQTGVPLSVWLMNEQTEVGIFEAGISQPGEMQALRDIIQPTIAVLTNIGAAHQENFASKEEKCREKTVLFHDAETIVYNADDELIRRTVAESAYKGEPLYYSMTDKKAPVFIADVTKGDTSTTVTYVYRQGREEKYTIPFIDDASVANSITCAVVALKLGLSAGELAGGMARLEPVAMRMEVKQGRHGCTLINDSYNSDVNSLDIALDFMNRRPDHQGRRRTLILSDIFQSGETAADLYREVGSLVKKRGVQKFIGIGPELSQHSRAIPVAEKFFFSSVDAFLRSEVFRSMRDEVILIKGARAFGFDRITDLMVQKVHETVLEVNLGALVENLNYYRSFMKPETKLVCMIKADAYGAGSVEIAKTLQDHRVDYLAVAVADEGATLRRNGITANIMIMNPEMTAFKTMFDYDLEPEVYSFRLLDALIKAAEKEGITDYPVHIKIDTGMHRLGFDPLHDMDALVNRLKHQSAVIPRSVFSHFVGSDSDSFDDFSAHQFELFDKASKQLQAAFKHKILRHIDNSAGIEHFPNRQLDMCRLGLGLYGIDSRNNEIIHTVSTLKTTILQLRRVPAGDTVGYSRKGTIDHDSVIAAIPIGYADGLNRHLGNRRGYCLVNGKRAGYVGNICMDVAMIDVTGIDCKEGDTVEIFGEHLPVTVLSDILDTIPYEVLTCISNRVKRVYFQD
;
A
#
# COMPACT_ATOMS: atom_id res chain seq x y z
N MET A 1 11.14 -3.06 -19.04
CA MET A 1 11.15 -2.91 -20.51
C MET A 1 11.21 -1.42 -20.83
N THR A 2 12.12 -0.97 -21.67
CA THR A 2 12.28 0.44 -22.03
C THR A 2 12.10 0.61 -23.54
N TYR A 3 11.59 1.75 -23.95
CA TYR A 3 11.40 2.11 -25.36
C TYR A 3 12.20 3.36 -25.70
N THR A 4 12.82 3.37 -26.88
CA THR A 4 13.45 4.61 -27.37
C THR A 4 12.37 5.66 -27.67
N ILE A 5 12.72 6.92 -27.47
CA ILE A 5 11.79 8.04 -27.75
C ILE A 5 11.35 8.05 -29.23
N GLU A 6 12.19 7.58 -30.14
CA GLU A 6 11.87 7.47 -31.56
C GLU A 6 10.79 6.40 -31.82
N LYS A 7 10.94 5.19 -31.18
CA LYS A 7 9.91 4.14 -31.25
C LYS A 7 8.58 4.67 -30.71
N ILE A 8 8.59 5.36 -29.56
CA ILE A 8 7.37 5.94 -28.97
C ILE A 8 6.76 6.99 -29.91
N THR A 9 7.56 7.89 -30.47
CA THR A 9 7.10 8.90 -31.43
C THR A 9 6.30 8.27 -32.57
N THR A 10 6.84 7.17 -33.13
CA THR A 10 6.18 6.41 -34.19
C THR A 10 4.89 5.73 -33.72
N LEU A 11 4.93 5.06 -32.57
CA LEU A 11 3.78 4.32 -32.01
C LEU A 11 2.57 5.22 -31.74
N ILE A 12 2.81 6.43 -31.21
CA ILE A 12 1.71 7.37 -30.91
C ILE A 12 1.37 8.32 -32.07
N GLY A 13 2.14 8.27 -33.16
CA GLY A 13 1.93 9.12 -34.32
C GLY A 13 2.21 10.61 -34.03
N ALA A 14 3.18 10.91 -33.18
CA ALA A 14 3.50 12.26 -32.77
C ALA A 14 4.46 12.94 -33.76
N ARG A 15 4.42 14.28 -33.78
CA ARG A 15 5.48 15.08 -34.35
C ARG A 15 6.49 15.45 -33.26
N ARG A 16 7.73 14.95 -33.40
CA ARG A 16 8.80 15.22 -32.43
C ARG A 16 9.45 16.57 -32.70
N TYR A 17 9.68 17.32 -31.63
CA TYR A 17 10.51 18.52 -31.56
C TYR A 17 11.58 18.29 -30.49
N GLY A 18 12.83 18.40 -30.88
CA GLY A 18 13.98 17.95 -30.09
C GLY A 18 14.65 16.74 -30.75
N ASN A 19 15.91 16.52 -30.42
CA ASN A 19 16.76 15.48 -31.05
C ASN A 19 17.59 14.70 -30.02
N ALA A 20 17.37 14.93 -28.73
CA ALA A 20 18.07 14.21 -27.69
C ALA A 20 17.60 12.74 -27.63
N ASP A 21 18.55 11.80 -27.65
CA ASP A 21 18.23 10.39 -27.47
C ASP A 21 17.72 10.15 -26.04
N ALA A 22 16.69 9.34 -25.91
CA ALA A 22 16.14 8.97 -24.63
C ALA A 22 15.52 7.57 -24.66
N ASN A 23 15.69 6.85 -23.56
CA ASN A 23 15.02 5.60 -23.29
C ASN A 23 13.93 5.84 -22.25
N ILE A 24 12.72 5.43 -22.54
CA ILE A 24 11.53 5.66 -21.70
C ILE A 24 11.13 4.36 -21.02
N GLY A 25 11.16 4.35 -19.71
CA GLY A 25 10.67 3.27 -18.85
C GLY A 25 9.39 3.63 -18.10
N PHE A 26 9.16 4.92 -17.86
CA PHE A 26 8.10 5.40 -16.99
C PHE A 26 7.18 6.39 -17.70
N LEU A 27 5.86 6.19 -17.52
CA LEU A 27 4.84 7.13 -17.97
C LEU A 27 4.33 7.95 -16.79
N LEU A 28 4.20 9.24 -16.95
CA LEU A 28 3.78 10.16 -15.90
C LEU A 28 2.61 11.03 -16.39
N THR A 29 1.57 11.14 -15.57
CA THR A 29 0.43 12.03 -15.78
C THR A 29 0.19 12.97 -14.60
N ASP A 30 0.87 12.72 -13.47
CA ASP A 30 0.80 13.50 -12.23
C ASP A 30 2.23 13.82 -11.76
N SER A 31 2.56 15.11 -11.71
CA SER A 31 3.92 15.58 -11.35
C SER A 31 4.40 15.14 -9.96
N ARG A 32 3.47 14.84 -9.06
CA ARG A 32 3.77 14.36 -7.69
C ARG A 32 4.38 12.96 -7.67
N SER A 33 4.09 12.13 -8.66
CA SER A 33 4.54 10.74 -8.75
C SER A 33 5.86 10.56 -9.52
N LEU A 34 6.63 11.62 -9.74
CA LEU A 34 7.89 11.59 -10.47
C LEU A 34 8.99 10.87 -9.67
N CYS A 35 9.53 9.78 -10.24
CA CYS A 35 10.60 8.96 -9.62
C CYS A 35 11.91 9.00 -10.41
N PHE A 36 11.86 8.82 -11.72
CA PHE A 36 13.01 8.69 -12.62
C PHE A 36 12.93 9.74 -13.74
N PRO A 37 13.39 10.98 -13.49
CA PRO A 37 13.19 12.09 -14.42
C PRO A 37 13.67 11.83 -15.84
N GLU A 38 14.86 11.26 -16.01
CA GLU A 38 15.52 11.07 -17.32
C GLU A 38 14.80 10.05 -18.21
N GLU A 39 14.22 9.00 -17.61
CA GLU A 39 13.49 7.95 -18.32
C GLU A 39 11.97 8.13 -18.31
N THR A 40 11.50 9.27 -17.81
CA THR A 40 10.08 9.58 -17.74
C THR A 40 9.59 10.30 -19.00
N LEU A 41 8.47 9.83 -19.52
CA LEU A 41 7.66 10.52 -20.50
C LEU A 41 6.42 11.09 -19.82
N PHE A 42 6.34 12.42 -19.71
CA PHE A 42 5.19 13.10 -19.13
C PHE A 42 4.13 13.39 -20.19
N PHE A 43 2.88 13.01 -19.90
CA PHE A 43 1.71 13.31 -20.71
C PHE A 43 0.98 14.53 -20.14
N ALA A 44 1.06 15.66 -20.83
CA ALA A 44 0.35 16.89 -20.47
C ALA A 44 -1.16 16.77 -20.79
N LEU A 45 -1.89 16.07 -19.91
CA LEU A 45 -3.32 15.86 -20.08
C LEU A 45 -4.09 17.17 -19.83
N LYS A 46 -5.08 17.44 -20.68
CA LYS A 46 -5.99 18.58 -20.54
C LYS A 46 -7.40 18.08 -20.21
N THR A 47 -8.00 18.65 -19.17
CA THR A 47 -9.41 18.46 -18.79
C THR A 47 -10.09 19.81 -18.64
N GLU A 48 -11.38 19.85 -18.41
CA GLU A 48 -12.12 21.11 -18.18
C GLU A 48 -11.59 21.93 -16.99
N ARG A 49 -10.99 21.28 -16.00
CA ARG A 49 -10.54 21.90 -14.74
C ARG A 49 -9.03 21.98 -14.59
N HIS A 50 -8.28 21.23 -15.41
CA HIS A 50 -6.83 21.10 -15.27
C HIS A 50 -6.15 21.05 -16.63
N ASP A 51 -5.04 21.78 -16.76
CA ASP A 51 -4.15 21.73 -17.91
C ASP A 51 -2.73 21.27 -17.47
N GLY A 52 -2.36 20.03 -17.85
CA GLY A 52 -1.07 19.44 -17.51
C GLY A 52 0.14 20.19 -18.08
N HIS A 53 -0.05 21.03 -19.12
CA HIS A 53 1.03 21.83 -19.67
C HIS A 53 1.62 22.83 -18.65
N ALA A 54 0.85 23.26 -17.66
CA ALA A 54 1.30 24.15 -16.59
C ALA A 54 2.43 23.56 -15.73
N TYR A 55 2.57 22.23 -15.69
CA TYR A 55 3.60 21.55 -14.90
C TYR A 55 4.92 21.31 -15.65
N ILE A 56 4.96 21.57 -16.95
CA ILE A 56 6.17 21.34 -17.76
C ILE A 56 7.39 22.12 -17.22
N PRO A 57 7.31 23.41 -16.87
CA PRO A 57 8.48 24.15 -16.36
C PRO A 57 9.03 23.55 -15.06
N GLU A 58 8.16 23.10 -14.15
CA GLU A 58 8.57 22.46 -12.91
C GLU A 58 9.23 21.11 -13.18
N LEU A 59 8.59 20.26 -13.97
CA LEU A 59 9.10 18.93 -14.30
C LEU A 59 10.44 18.99 -15.05
N TYR A 60 10.60 19.98 -15.93
CA TYR A 60 11.88 20.20 -16.61
C TYR A 60 13.00 20.57 -15.63
N ARG A 61 12.73 21.45 -14.68
CA ARG A 61 13.68 21.78 -13.59
C ARG A 61 14.02 20.56 -12.73
N ARG A 62 13.09 19.62 -12.57
CA ARG A 62 13.29 18.36 -11.86
C ARG A 62 13.97 17.26 -12.69
N GLY A 63 14.39 17.57 -13.92
CA GLY A 63 15.17 16.67 -14.77
C GLY A 63 14.38 15.92 -15.83
N VAL A 64 13.05 16.06 -15.91
CA VAL A 64 12.27 15.46 -17.01
C VAL A 64 12.64 16.13 -18.33
N ARG A 65 12.87 15.32 -19.36
CA ARG A 65 13.28 15.79 -20.71
C ARG A 65 12.32 15.37 -21.81
N ASN A 66 11.30 14.57 -21.52
CA ASN A 66 10.42 14.02 -22.54
C ASN A 66 8.96 14.31 -22.18
N PHE A 67 8.24 14.97 -23.10
CA PHE A 67 6.90 15.48 -22.89
C PHE A 67 5.99 15.17 -24.06
N VAL A 68 4.79 14.64 -23.82
CA VAL A 68 3.71 14.54 -24.80
C VAL A 68 2.79 15.74 -24.58
N VAL A 69 2.61 16.55 -25.62
CA VAL A 69 1.89 17.82 -25.55
C VAL A 69 0.88 17.96 -26.68
N THR A 70 -0.19 18.70 -26.42
CA THR A 70 -1.16 19.10 -27.46
C THR A 70 -0.86 20.51 -28.04
N GLY A 71 -0.17 21.33 -27.25
CA GLY A 71 0.34 22.66 -27.61
C GLY A 71 1.79 22.79 -27.18
N MET A 72 2.61 23.47 -27.98
CA MET A 72 4.01 23.72 -27.64
C MET A 72 4.09 24.78 -26.54
N PRO A 73 4.95 24.60 -25.50
CA PRO A 73 5.23 25.66 -24.54
C PRO A 73 5.81 26.90 -25.22
N GLU A 74 5.48 28.07 -24.68
CA GLU A 74 6.02 29.33 -25.18
C GLU A 74 7.54 29.36 -25.02
N GLY A 75 8.26 29.75 -26.04
CA GLY A 75 9.73 29.78 -26.02
C GLY A 75 10.40 28.40 -25.92
N TYR A 76 9.73 27.33 -26.38
CA TYR A 76 10.21 25.95 -26.20
C TYR A 76 11.63 25.70 -26.71
N ALA A 77 12.05 26.34 -27.79
CA ALA A 77 13.35 26.10 -28.42
C ALA A 77 14.52 26.61 -27.55
N ASP A 78 14.35 27.75 -26.90
CA ASP A 78 15.40 28.39 -26.09
C ASP A 78 15.26 28.05 -24.60
N GLY A 79 14.03 27.85 -24.12
CA GLY A 79 13.71 27.56 -22.70
C GLY A 79 13.93 26.11 -22.28
N TYR A 80 13.98 25.16 -23.24
CA TYR A 80 14.06 23.71 -22.96
C TYR A 80 15.04 23.02 -23.94
N PRO A 81 16.32 23.38 -23.94
CA PRO A 81 17.27 23.00 -25.00
C PRO A 81 17.51 21.50 -25.16
N GLU A 82 17.32 20.72 -24.11
CA GLU A 82 17.53 19.26 -24.13
C GLU A 82 16.22 18.46 -24.14
N ALA A 83 15.07 19.13 -24.22
CA ALA A 83 13.80 18.46 -24.15
C ALA A 83 13.32 17.90 -25.51
N ASN A 84 12.66 16.75 -25.45
CA ASN A 84 11.85 16.22 -26.53
C ASN A 84 10.36 16.55 -26.27
N PHE A 85 9.74 17.25 -27.19
CA PHE A 85 8.29 17.45 -27.19
C PHE A 85 7.67 16.63 -28.31
N LEU A 86 6.82 15.68 -27.90
CA LEU A 86 6.02 14.86 -28.81
C LEU A 86 4.64 15.49 -28.96
N LYS A 87 4.45 16.28 -30.03
CA LYS A 87 3.20 16.95 -30.27
C LYS A 87 2.17 16.00 -30.89
N VAL A 88 1.02 15.90 -30.25
CA VAL A 88 -0.13 15.09 -30.66
C VAL A 88 -1.41 15.93 -30.69
N THR A 89 -2.46 15.41 -31.30
CA THR A 89 -3.79 16.05 -31.29
C THR A 89 -4.54 15.84 -29.97
N ASP A 90 -4.31 14.69 -29.32
CA ASP A 90 -4.95 14.30 -28.07
C ASP A 90 -3.95 13.46 -27.24
N ALA A 91 -3.52 14.02 -26.11
CA ALA A 91 -2.54 13.37 -25.24
C ALA A 91 -3.09 12.11 -24.53
N ARG A 92 -4.41 12.05 -24.25
CA ARG A 92 -5.06 10.87 -23.67
C ARG A 92 -5.09 9.73 -24.68
N LYS A 93 -5.50 9.99 -25.92
CA LYS A 93 -5.49 8.98 -26.99
C LYS A 93 -4.07 8.50 -27.30
N ALA A 94 -3.08 9.39 -27.23
CA ALA A 94 -1.68 9.02 -27.38
C ALA A 94 -1.22 8.06 -26.27
N LEU A 95 -1.59 8.32 -25.00
CA LEU A 95 -1.32 7.45 -23.88
C LEU A 95 -1.98 6.08 -24.06
N GLN A 96 -3.27 6.07 -24.45
CA GLN A 96 -4.04 4.84 -24.71
C GLN A 96 -3.39 4.01 -25.83
N ARG A 97 -3.04 4.63 -26.93
CA ARG A 97 -2.40 3.96 -28.06
C ARG A 97 -1.01 3.41 -27.71
N LEU A 98 -0.24 4.13 -26.90
CA LEU A 98 1.05 3.64 -26.44
C LEU A 98 0.88 2.38 -25.57
N ALA A 99 -0.06 2.40 -24.64
CA ALA A 99 -0.36 1.25 -23.78
C ALA A 99 -0.92 0.05 -24.57
N GLU A 100 -1.78 0.29 -25.56
CA GLU A 100 -2.26 -0.75 -26.49
C GLU A 100 -1.08 -1.43 -27.20
N ARG A 101 -0.15 -0.65 -27.78
CA ARG A 101 1.02 -1.19 -28.46
C ARG A 101 2.00 -1.88 -27.52
N HIS A 102 2.10 -1.41 -26.29
CA HIS A 102 2.87 -2.10 -25.26
C HIS A 102 2.23 -3.46 -24.92
N ARG A 103 0.90 -3.53 -24.81
CA ARG A 103 0.17 -4.77 -24.56
C ARG A 103 0.37 -5.81 -25.65
N ASP A 104 0.48 -5.39 -26.92
CA ASP A 104 0.72 -6.28 -28.06
C ASP A 104 2.02 -7.09 -27.96
N GLU A 105 3.00 -6.65 -27.17
CA GLU A 105 4.29 -7.32 -26.99
C GLU A 105 4.19 -8.57 -26.05
N PHE A 106 3.03 -8.80 -25.39
CA PHE A 106 2.89 -9.85 -24.39
C PHE A 106 1.85 -10.90 -24.82
N ASN A 107 2.28 -12.15 -24.87
CA ASN A 107 1.41 -13.30 -25.13
C ASN A 107 1.16 -14.09 -23.83
N VAL A 108 0.54 -13.46 -22.84
CA VAL A 108 0.21 -14.04 -21.54
C VAL A 108 -1.27 -13.88 -21.25
N PRO A 109 -1.86 -14.73 -20.38
CA PRO A 109 -3.23 -14.55 -19.93
C PRO A 109 -3.45 -13.17 -19.28
N VAL A 110 -4.48 -12.46 -19.71
CA VAL A 110 -4.89 -11.18 -19.14
C VAL A 110 -6.35 -11.24 -18.74
N VAL A 111 -6.60 -10.97 -17.47
CA VAL A 111 -7.94 -10.88 -16.87
C VAL A 111 -8.40 -9.44 -16.88
N GLY A 112 -9.44 -9.15 -17.67
CA GLY A 112 -10.12 -7.85 -17.68
C GLY A 112 -11.38 -7.93 -16.81
N ILE A 113 -11.49 -7.08 -15.79
CA ILE A 113 -12.60 -7.13 -14.82
C ILE A 113 -13.47 -5.87 -14.95
N THR A 114 -14.73 -6.06 -15.25
CA THR A 114 -15.74 -4.98 -15.26
C THR A 114 -16.93 -5.32 -14.35
N GLY A 115 -17.81 -4.38 -14.17
CA GLY A 115 -19.01 -4.49 -13.33
C GLY A 115 -19.30 -3.20 -12.59
N SER A 116 -20.42 -3.14 -11.89
CA SER A 116 -20.76 -1.98 -11.05
C SER A 116 -19.98 -2.01 -9.73
N ASN A 117 -20.04 -3.13 -9.01
CA ASN A 117 -19.36 -3.33 -7.73
C ASN A 117 -18.47 -4.58 -7.76
N GLY A 118 -17.55 -4.72 -6.80
CA GLY A 118 -16.72 -5.92 -6.62
C GLY A 118 -15.47 -6.00 -7.48
N LYS A 119 -15.26 -5.14 -8.49
CA LYS A 119 -14.07 -5.17 -9.38
C LYS A 119 -12.74 -5.20 -8.62
N THR A 120 -12.55 -4.26 -7.72
CA THR A 120 -11.31 -4.14 -6.94
C THR A 120 -11.13 -5.32 -5.99
N VAL A 121 -12.22 -5.80 -5.37
CA VAL A 121 -12.17 -6.97 -4.49
C VAL A 121 -11.75 -8.21 -5.29
N VAL A 122 -12.39 -8.46 -6.43
CA VAL A 122 -12.06 -9.59 -7.32
C VAL A 122 -10.61 -9.50 -7.81
N LYS A 123 -10.15 -8.31 -8.21
CA LYS A 123 -8.76 -8.08 -8.63
C LYS A 123 -7.77 -8.41 -7.50
N GLU A 124 -7.98 -7.85 -6.30
CA GLU A 124 -7.06 -8.04 -5.18
C GLU A 124 -7.09 -9.50 -4.67
N TRP A 125 -8.25 -10.13 -4.62
CA TRP A 125 -8.34 -11.54 -4.23
C TRP A 125 -7.74 -12.48 -5.28
N LEU A 126 -7.91 -12.20 -6.57
CA LEU A 126 -7.20 -12.94 -7.61
C LEU A 126 -5.68 -12.78 -7.48
N TYR A 127 -5.22 -11.58 -7.15
CA TYR A 127 -3.81 -11.38 -6.86
C TYR A 127 -3.34 -12.22 -5.66
N GLN A 128 -4.09 -12.22 -4.54
CA GLN A 128 -3.77 -13.03 -3.36
C GLN A 128 -3.73 -14.54 -3.69
N LEU A 129 -4.62 -15.01 -4.54
CA LEU A 129 -4.70 -16.42 -4.94
C LEU A 129 -3.58 -16.84 -5.89
N LEU A 130 -3.20 -15.98 -6.83
CA LEU A 130 -2.29 -16.31 -7.92
C LEU A 130 -0.82 -15.97 -7.64
N SER A 131 -0.56 -14.90 -6.90
CA SER A 131 0.81 -14.40 -6.67
C SER A 131 1.75 -15.38 -5.96
N PRO A 132 1.30 -16.36 -5.15
CA PRO A 132 2.16 -17.42 -4.64
C PRO A 132 2.72 -18.37 -5.71
N TYR A 133 2.08 -18.41 -6.89
CA TYR A 133 2.40 -19.37 -7.95
C TYR A 133 2.83 -18.75 -9.27
N LYS A 134 2.53 -17.45 -9.48
CA LYS A 134 2.73 -16.74 -10.74
C LYS A 134 3.16 -15.30 -10.51
N TYR A 135 3.97 -14.77 -11.43
CA TYR A 135 4.27 -13.34 -11.44
C TYR A 135 3.08 -12.55 -12.03
N VAL A 136 2.33 -11.90 -11.13
CA VAL A 136 1.09 -11.19 -11.49
C VAL A 136 1.32 -9.69 -11.58
N THR A 137 1.02 -9.11 -12.74
CA THR A 137 0.92 -7.65 -12.89
C THR A 137 -0.54 -7.23 -12.80
N ARG A 138 -0.87 -6.29 -11.91
CA ARG A 138 -2.25 -5.81 -11.71
C ARG A 138 -2.36 -4.30 -11.69
N SER A 139 -3.57 -3.78 -11.90
CA SER A 139 -3.87 -2.37 -11.69
C SER A 139 -3.50 -1.95 -10.27
N PRO A 140 -2.65 -0.90 -10.09
CA PRO A 140 -2.44 -0.29 -8.78
C PRO A 140 -3.75 0.31 -8.26
N ARG A 141 -4.07 0.11 -6.98
CA ARG A 141 -5.30 0.65 -6.37
C ARG A 141 -6.55 0.39 -7.25
N SER A 142 -7.32 1.42 -7.57
CA SER A 142 -8.48 1.35 -8.48
C SER A 142 -8.24 2.11 -9.79
N TYR A 143 -7.06 1.91 -10.41
CA TYR A 143 -6.72 2.51 -11.70
C TYR A 143 -7.52 1.84 -12.83
N ASN A 144 -8.81 2.17 -12.91
CA ASN A 144 -9.79 1.57 -13.83
C ASN A 144 -10.34 2.54 -14.89
N SER A 145 -9.88 3.81 -14.89
CA SER A 145 -10.35 4.88 -15.78
C SER A 145 -9.62 4.90 -17.12
N GLN A 146 -10.05 5.79 -18.02
CA GLN A 146 -9.44 6.04 -19.34
C GLN A 146 -7.96 6.43 -19.30
N THR A 147 -7.45 6.88 -18.15
CA THR A 147 -6.04 7.21 -17.90
C THR A 147 -5.36 6.17 -17.01
N GLY A 148 -6.08 5.61 -16.04
CA GLY A 148 -5.53 4.64 -15.09
C GLY A 148 -5.20 3.29 -15.73
N VAL A 149 -6.05 2.82 -16.65
CA VAL A 149 -5.85 1.54 -17.35
C VAL A 149 -4.58 1.56 -18.21
N PRO A 150 -4.32 2.57 -19.04
CA PRO A 150 -3.05 2.66 -19.78
C PRO A 150 -1.82 2.60 -18.90
N LEU A 151 -1.82 3.35 -17.79
CA LEU A 151 -0.73 3.33 -16.82
C LEU A 151 -0.57 1.96 -16.15
N SER A 152 -1.67 1.24 -15.91
CA SER A 152 -1.65 -0.10 -15.34
C SER A 152 -1.08 -1.13 -16.30
N VAL A 153 -1.48 -1.11 -17.56
CA VAL A 153 -1.01 -2.03 -18.60
C VAL A 153 0.47 -1.81 -18.89
N TRP A 154 0.95 -0.55 -18.87
CA TRP A 154 2.36 -0.21 -19.03
C TRP A 154 3.28 -0.89 -18.00
N LEU A 155 2.72 -1.33 -16.88
CA LEU A 155 3.47 -2.03 -15.85
C LEU A 155 3.85 -3.47 -16.22
N MET A 156 3.27 -4.06 -17.26
CA MET A 156 3.66 -5.37 -17.75
C MET A 156 5.13 -5.37 -18.20
N ASN A 157 5.82 -6.46 -17.94
CA ASN A 157 7.22 -6.64 -18.28
C ASN A 157 7.49 -8.11 -18.62
N GLU A 158 8.72 -8.44 -18.94
CA GLU A 158 9.16 -9.76 -19.37
C GLU A 158 8.92 -10.87 -18.32
N GLN A 159 8.73 -10.49 -17.04
CA GLN A 159 8.44 -11.44 -15.97
C GLN A 159 6.94 -11.69 -15.80
N THR A 160 6.08 -10.86 -16.40
CA THR A 160 4.63 -10.99 -16.25
C THR A 160 4.13 -12.32 -16.82
N GLU A 161 3.54 -13.15 -15.97
CA GLU A 161 2.89 -14.40 -16.36
C GLU A 161 1.36 -14.28 -16.43
N VAL A 162 0.80 -13.33 -15.67
CA VAL A 162 -0.65 -13.02 -15.68
C VAL A 162 -0.84 -11.51 -15.46
N GLY A 163 -1.66 -10.89 -16.32
CA GLY A 163 -2.14 -9.52 -16.13
C GLY A 163 -3.55 -9.51 -15.53
N ILE A 164 -3.84 -8.60 -14.57
CA ILE A 164 -5.17 -8.41 -13.99
C ILE A 164 -5.52 -6.93 -13.98
N PHE A 165 -6.48 -6.51 -14.81
CA PHE A 165 -6.81 -5.11 -14.98
C PHE A 165 -8.29 -4.84 -14.77
N GLU A 166 -8.61 -3.75 -14.05
CA GLU A 166 -9.98 -3.27 -13.88
C GLU A 166 -10.38 -2.36 -15.05
N ALA A 167 -11.58 -2.55 -15.59
CA ALA A 167 -12.20 -1.69 -16.60
C ALA A 167 -13.44 -1.01 -16.01
N GLY A 168 -13.31 0.27 -15.66
CA GLY A 168 -14.38 1.12 -15.15
C GLY A 168 -14.84 2.12 -16.21
N ILE A 169 -16.14 2.22 -16.39
CA ILE A 169 -16.75 3.20 -17.30
C ILE A 169 -17.73 4.07 -16.55
N SER A 170 -17.82 5.32 -16.98
CA SER A 170 -18.78 6.30 -16.49
C SER A 170 -19.75 6.76 -17.58
N GLN A 171 -19.43 6.56 -18.85
CA GLN A 171 -20.22 6.97 -20.00
C GLN A 171 -20.26 5.88 -21.08
N PRO A 172 -21.30 5.88 -21.97
CA PRO A 172 -21.32 5.05 -23.16
C PRO A 172 -20.13 5.30 -24.09
N GLY A 173 -19.64 4.24 -24.74
CA GLY A 173 -18.50 4.29 -25.67
C GLY A 173 -17.11 4.23 -25.02
N GLU A 174 -17.02 4.25 -23.69
CA GLU A 174 -15.73 4.19 -23.00
C GLU A 174 -15.12 2.79 -22.95
N MET A 175 -15.93 1.73 -22.94
CA MET A 175 -15.43 0.35 -22.77
C MET A 175 -14.62 -0.13 -23.98
N GLN A 176 -14.92 0.33 -25.17
CA GLN A 176 -14.19 0.00 -26.37
C GLN A 176 -12.70 0.34 -26.23
N ALA A 177 -12.39 1.57 -25.80
CA ALA A 177 -11.01 2.00 -25.63
C ALA A 177 -10.29 1.19 -24.54
N LEU A 178 -10.96 0.85 -23.44
CA LEU A 178 -10.40 0.03 -22.37
C LEU A 178 -10.15 -1.41 -22.83
N ARG A 179 -11.07 -1.98 -23.62
CA ARG A 179 -10.89 -3.31 -24.23
C ARG A 179 -9.67 -3.36 -25.12
N ASP A 180 -9.51 -2.36 -26.00
CA ASP A 180 -8.43 -2.30 -26.98
C ASP A 180 -7.07 -2.17 -26.27
N ILE A 181 -7.01 -1.56 -25.08
CA ILE A 181 -5.80 -1.45 -24.26
C ILE A 181 -5.54 -2.74 -23.47
N ILE A 182 -6.55 -3.30 -22.80
CA ILE A 182 -6.40 -4.47 -21.92
C ILE A 182 -6.20 -5.74 -22.76
N GLN A 183 -6.93 -5.87 -23.87
CA GLN A 183 -6.99 -7.08 -24.71
C GLN A 183 -7.12 -8.33 -23.85
N PRO A 184 -8.24 -8.46 -23.09
CA PRO A 184 -8.37 -9.56 -22.14
C PRO A 184 -8.49 -10.89 -22.84
N THR A 185 -7.75 -11.90 -22.37
CA THR A 185 -7.98 -13.31 -22.74
C THR A 185 -9.12 -13.90 -21.92
N ILE A 186 -9.27 -13.41 -20.66
CA ILE A 186 -10.37 -13.75 -19.76
C ILE A 186 -11.08 -12.45 -19.37
N ALA A 187 -12.33 -12.29 -19.73
CA ALA A 187 -13.13 -11.15 -19.36
C ALA A 187 -14.16 -11.51 -18.28
N VAL A 188 -14.26 -10.68 -17.24
CA VAL A 188 -15.07 -10.93 -16.05
C VAL A 188 -16.09 -9.82 -15.86
N LEU A 189 -17.35 -10.19 -15.66
CA LEU A 189 -18.41 -9.25 -15.24
C LEU A 189 -18.89 -9.64 -13.85
N THR A 190 -18.65 -8.76 -12.86
CA THR A 190 -19.00 -9.04 -11.47
C THR A 190 -20.51 -8.90 -11.24
N ASN A 191 -21.08 -7.76 -11.52
CA ASN A 191 -22.51 -7.48 -11.39
C ASN A 191 -22.91 -6.20 -12.14
N ILE A 192 -24.23 -5.97 -12.27
CA ILE A 192 -24.83 -4.74 -12.80
C ILE A 192 -25.68 -4.09 -11.69
N GLY A 193 -25.24 -2.95 -11.20
CA GLY A 193 -25.92 -2.16 -10.17
C GLY A 193 -26.15 -0.71 -10.60
N ALA A 194 -26.60 0.15 -9.67
CA ALA A 194 -27.01 1.53 -9.95
C ALA A 194 -25.85 2.53 -10.18
N ALA A 195 -24.60 2.17 -9.86
CA ALA A 195 -23.46 3.10 -9.98
C ALA A 195 -23.32 3.69 -11.40
N HIS A 196 -23.21 5.03 -11.53
CA HIS A 196 -23.13 5.78 -12.81
C HIS A 196 -24.37 5.60 -13.74
N GLN A 197 -25.55 5.28 -13.19
CA GLN A 197 -26.74 5.04 -13.99
C GLN A 197 -27.24 6.30 -14.72
N GLU A 198 -26.97 7.50 -14.19
CA GLU A 198 -27.36 8.77 -14.80
C GLU A 198 -26.86 8.99 -16.23
N ASN A 199 -25.73 8.32 -16.57
CA ASN A 199 -25.13 8.46 -17.90
C ASN A 199 -25.59 7.39 -18.90
N PHE A 200 -26.49 6.48 -18.49
CA PHE A 200 -27.04 5.40 -19.31
C PHE A 200 -28.55 5.45 -19.32
N ALA A 201 -29.15 5.29 -20.48
CA ALA A 201 -30.61 5.32 -20.64
C ALA A 201 -31.32 4.18 -19.88
N SER A 202 -30.64 3.05 -19.69
CA SER A 202 -31.17 1.90 -18.95
C SER A 202 -30.10 0.99 -18.38
N LYS A 203 -30.48 0.06 -17.48
CA LYS A 203 -29.57 -1.00 -16.99
C LYS A 203 -29.16 -1.93 -18.12
N GLU A 204 -29.99 -2.18 -19.07
CA GLU A 204 -29.74 -2.98 -20.28
C GLU A 204 -28.66 -2.35 -21.15
N GLU A 205 -28.74 -1.04 -21.39
CA GLU A 205 -27.70 -0.30 -22.14
C GLU A 205 -26.35 -0.38 -21.43
N LYS A 206 -26.33 -0.14 -20.12
CA LYS A 206 -25.14 -0.23 -19.30
C LYS A 206 -24.54 -1.64 -19.27
N CYS A 207 -25.39 -2.68 -19.22
CA CYS A 207 -24.93 -4.06 -19.30
C CYS A 207 -24.29 -4.34 -20.67
N ARG A 208 -24.94 -3.91 -21.76
CA ARG A 208 -24.37 -4.02 -23.12
C ARG A 208 -23.04 -3.31 -23.26
N GLU A 209 -22.93 -2.09 -22.74
CA GLU A 209 -21.68 -1.32 -22.77
C GLU A 209 -20.56 -2.08 -22.03
N LYS A 210 -20.84 -2.62 -20.83
CA LYS A 210 -19.85 -3.39 -20.08
C LYS A 210 -19.45 -4.68 -20.76
N THR A 211 -20.38 -5.36 -21.44
CA THR A 211 -20.08 -6.60 -22.16
C THR A 211 -19.27 -6.39 -23.46
N VAL A 212 -19.04 -5.15 -23.90
CA VAL A 212 -18.05 -4.83 -24.96
C VAL A 212 -16.66 -5.36 -24.58
N LEU A 213 -16.32 -5.42 -23.30
CA LEU A 213 -15.07 -6.02 -22.83
C LEU A 213 -14.93 -7.52 -23.22
N PHE A 214 -16.02 -8.21 -23.47
CA PHE A 214 -16.04 -9.64 -23.81
C PHE A 214 -15.68 -9.94 -25.26
N HIS A 215 -15.77 -8.95 -26.15
CA HIS A 215 -15.90 -9.17 -27.60
C HIS A 215 -14.81 -10.06 -28.20
N ASP A 216 -13.54 -9.85 -27.79
CA ASP A 216 -12.39 -10.61 -28.32
C ASP A 216 -11.76 -11.54 -27.26
N ALA A 217 -12.37 -11.69 -26.09
CA ALA A 217 -11.87 -12.55 -25.04
C ALA A 217 -12.06 -14.04 -25.41
N GLU A 218 -11.09 -14.86 -25.08
CA GLU A 218 -11.18 -16.32 -25.26
C GLU A 218 -12.19 -16.94 -24.31
N THR A 219 -12.27 -16.42 -23.09
CA THR A 219 -13.16 -16.89 -22.02
C THR A 219 -13.86 -15.72 -21.36
N ILE A 220 -15.16 -15.88 -21.08
CA ILE A 220 -15.92 -14.93 -20.26
C ILE A 220 -16.44 -15.59 -18.99
N VAL A 221 -16.38 -14.82 -17.88
CA VAL A 221 -16.83 -15.26 -16.55
C VAL A 221 -17.91 -14.34 -16.03
N TYR A 222 -19.07 -14.92 -15.68
CA TYR A 222 -20.20 -14.17 -15.14
C TYR A 222 -21.15 -15.09 -14.35
N ASN A 223 -22.04 -14.48 -13.57
CA ASN A 223 -23.14 -15.18 -12.87
C ASN A 223 -24.33 -15.34 -13.83
N ALA A 224 -24.67 -16.59 -14.21
CA ALA A 224 -25.78 -16.88 -15.10
C ALA A 224 -27.15 -16.86 -14.41
N ASP A 225 -27.20 -16.81 -13.08
CA ASP A 225 -28.45 -16.64 -12.33
C ASP A 225 -28.95 -15.17 -12.38
N ASP A 226 -28.09 -14.21 -12.80
CA ASP A 226 -28.53 -12.85 -13.15
C ASP A 226 -29.12 -12.84 -14.58
N GLU A 227 -30.44 -12.71 -14.64
CA GLU A 227 -31.22 -12.76 -15.88
C GLU A 227 -30.81 -11.69 -16.89
N LEU A 228 -30.50 -10.46 -16.41
CA LEU A 228 -30.05 -9.37 -17.28
C LEU A 228 -28.73 -9.69 -17.94
N ILE A 229 -27.74 -10.15 -17.15
CA ILE A 229 -26.43 -10.50 -17.65
C ILE A 229 -26.55 -11.69 -18.63
N ARG A 230 -27.25 -12.74 -18.23
CA ARG A 230 -27.45 -13.94 -19.04
C ARG A 230 -28.04 -13.63 -20.41
N ARG A 231 -29.13 -12.81 -20.43
CA ARG A 231 -29.76 -12.37 -21.66
C ARG A 231 -28.84 -11.53 -22.53
N THR A 232 -28.14 -10.54 -21.92
CA THR A 232 -27.24 -9.66 -22.66
C THR A 232 -26.08 -10.42 -23.29
N VAL A 233 -25.52 -11.41 -22.59
CA VAL A 233 -24.47 -12.26 -23.12
C VAL A 233 -25.00 -13.15 -24.27
N ALA A 234 -26.20 -13.70 -24.14
CA ALA A 234 -26.82 -14.52 -25.18
C ALA A 234 -27.14 -13.72 -26.46
N GLU A 235 -27.50 -12.45 -26.32
CA GLU A 235 -27.73 -11.52 -27.42
C GLU A 235 -26.42 -10.99 -28.04
N SER A 236 -25.30 -11.00 -27.29
CA SER A 236 -23.99 -10.64 -27.81
C SER A 236 -23.49 -11.72 -28.76
N ALA A 237 -22.88 -11.32 -29.87
CA ALA A 237 -22.31 -12.28 -30.82
C ALA A 237 -20.98 -12.93 -30.31
N TYR A 238 -20.88 -13.13 -29.01
CA TYR A 238 -19.69 -13.74 -28.39
C TYR A 238 -19.43 -15.16 -28.91
N LYS A 239 -18.19 -15.44 -29.31
CA LYS A 239 -17.79 -16.71 -29.94
C LYS A 239 -16.84 -17.55 -29.11
N GLY A 240 -16.35 -17.05 -27.98
CA GLY A 240 -15.40 -17.76 -27.12
C GLY A 240 -16.08 -18.75 -26.16
N GLU A 241 -15.35 -19.20 -25.15
CA GLU A 241 -15.81 -20.12 -24.12
C GLU A 241 -16.57 -19.39 -23.00
N PRO A 242 -17.90 -19.56 -22.84
CA PRO A 242 -18.61 -19.02 -21.69
C PRO A 242 -18.37 -19.90 -20.46
N LEU A 243 -17.55 -19.43 -19.55
CA LEU A 243 -17.25 -20.09 -18.27
C LEU A 243 -18.10 -19.47 -17.14
N TYR A 244 -19.43 -19.59 -17.26
CA TYR A 244 -20.35 -19.03 -16.28
C TYR A 244 -20.53 -19.97 -15.08
N TYR A 245 -20.95 -19.40 -13.97
CA TYR A 245 -21.35 -20.16 -12.80
C TYR A 245 -22.84 -19.95 -12.49
N SER A 246 -23.46 -20.95 -11.84
CA SER A 246 -24.86 -20.93 -11.45
C SER A 246 -25.09 -21.78 -10.20
N MET A 247 -26.01 -21.34 -9.34
CA MET A 247 -26.55 -22.09 -8.21
C MET A 247 -27.79 -22.90 -8.60
N THR A 248 -28.39 -22.60 -9.74
CA THR A 248 -29.67 -23.19 -10.19
C THR A 248 -29.52 -24.17 -11.35
N ASP A 249 -28.58 -23.91 -12.26
CA ASP A 249 -28.32 -24.78 -13.43
C ASP A 249 -27.20 -25.79 -13.13
N LYS A 250 -27.58 -27.04 -12.87
CA LYS A 250 -26.64 -28.18 -12.66
C LYS A 250 -25.77 -28.52 -13.88
N LYS A 251 -26.08 -27.97 -15.04
CA LYS A 251 -25.31 -28.21 -16.28
C LYS A 251 -24.30 -27.06 -16.50
N ALA A 252 -24.32 -26.03 -15.68
CA ALA A 252 -23.35 -24.93 -15.77
C ALA A 252 -21.91 -25.45 -15.76
N PRO A 253 -20.99 -24.82 -16.51
CA PRO A 253 -19.56 -25.14 -16.47
C PRO A 253 -19.00 -25.10 -15.05
N VAL A 254 -19.52 -24.22 -14.19
CA VAL A 254 -19.24 -24.20 -12.76
C VAL A 254 -20.57 -24.19 -12.01
N PHE A 255 -20.94 -25.34 -11.46
CA PHE A 255 -22.15 -25.45 -10.65
C PHE A 255 -21.81 -25.26 -9.17
N ILE A 256 -22.49 -24.33 -8.51
CA ILE A 256 -22.38 -24.12 -7.07
C ILE A 256 -23.44 -24.97 -6.38
N ALA A 257 -23.00 -26.08 -5.82
CA ALA A 257 -23.89 -27.10 -5.25
C ALA A 257 -24.44 -26.66 -3.89
N ASP A 258 -23.65 -25.97 -3.06
CA ASP A 258 -24.05 -25.49 -1.74
C ASP A 258 -23.23 -24.29 -1.28
N VAL A 259 -23.84 -23.43 -0.47
CA VAL A 259 -23.21 -22.31 0.24
C VAL A 259 -23.63 -22.34 1.70
N THR A 260 -22.78 -22.92 2.54
CA THR A 260 -23.03 -23.03 3.98
C THR A 260 -22.36 -21.89 4.74
N LYS A 261 -23.14 -21.02 5.38
CA LYS A 261 -22.65 -19.91 6.19
C LYS A 261 -22.55 -20.31 7.66
N GLY A 262 -21.36 -20.13 8.24
CA GLY A 262 -21.12 -20.23 9.68
C GLY A 262 -21.12 -18.86 10.35
N ASP A 263 -20.64 -18.80 11.58
CA ASP A 263 -20.60 -17.56 12.38
C ASP A 263 -19.56 -16.55 11.86
N THR A 264 -18.44 -17.02 11.34
CA THR A 264 -17.31 -16.18 10.90
C THR A 264 -16.77 -16.54 9.52
N SER A 265 -17.28 -17.59 8.89
CA SER A 265 -16.79 -18.11 7.62
C SER A 265 -17.90 -18.71 6.79
N THR A 266 -17.68 -18.80 5.50
CA THR A 266 -18.63 -19.45 4.55
C THR A 266 -17.90 -20.52 3.78
N THR A 267 -18.49 -21.71 3.68
CA THR A 267 -18.00 -22.80 2.84
C THR A 267 -18.83 -22.88 1.57
N VAL A 268 -18.15 -22.88 0.44
CA VAL A 268 -18.73 -23.03 -0.90
C VAL A 268 -18.37 -24.40 -1.44
N THR A 269 -19.40 -25.16 -1.86
CA THR A 269 -19.26 -26.45 -2.54
C THR A 269 -19.53 -26.24 -4.02
N TYR A 270 -18.65 -26.69 -4.88
CA TYR A 270 -18.74 -26.47 -6.31
C TYR A 270 -18.35 -27.69 -7.14
N VAL A 271 -18.85 -27.76 -8.37
CA VAL A 271 -18.45 -28.70 -9.40
C VAL A 271 -17.92 -27.96 -10.60
N TYR A 272 -16.68 -28.18 -10.95
CA TYR A 272 -16.01 -27.56 -12.10
C TYR A 272 -16.00 -28.51 -13.30
N ARG A 273 -16.58 -28.08 -14.43
CA ARG A 273 -16.62 -28.83 -15.70
C ARG A 273 -17.05 -30.28 -15.54
N GLN A 274 -18.12 -30.53 -14.81
CA GLN A 274 -18.65 -31.85 -14.52
C GLN A 274 -17.65 -32.80 -13.83
N GLY A 275 -16.64 -32.25 -13.19
CA GLY A 275 -15.69 -32.98 -12.36
C GLY A 275 -16.32 -33.48 -11.05
N ARG A 276 -15.48 -33.79 -10.08
CA ARG A 276 -15.95 -34.13 -8.75
C ARG A 276 -16.34 -32.85 -7.96
N GLU A 277 -17.13 -33.07 -6.93
CA GLU A 277 -17.50 -32.02 -5.98
C GLU A 277 -16.28 -31.64 -5.12
N GLU A 278 -15.96 -30.36 -5.07
CA GLU A 278 -14.86 -29.77 -4.32
C GLU A 278 -15.39 -28.65 -3.39
N LYS A 279 -14.60 -28.25 -2.39
CA LYS A 279 -14.99 -27.25 -1.41
C LYS A 279 -13.86 -26.27 -1.14
N TYR A 280 -14.25 -25.03 -0.86
CA TYR A 280 -13.35 -24.06 -0.22
C TYR A 280 -14.10 -23.25 0.85
N THR A 281 -13.36 -22.66 1.78
CA THR A 281 -13.91 -21.82 2.84
C THR A 281 -13.27 -20.44 2.77
N ILE A 282 -14.08 -19.40 2.95
CA ILE A 282 -13.63 -18.00 3.03
C ILE A 282 -13.91 -17.45 4.43
N PRO A 283 -13.09 -16.53 4.97
CA PRO A 283 -13.29 -15.89 6.28
C PRO A 283 -14.28 -14.71 6.21
N PHE A 284 -15.37 -14.87 5.43
CA PHE A 284 -16.41 -13.87 5.21
C PHE A 284 -17.79 -14.54 5.20
N ILE A 285 -18.83 -13.80 5.60
CA ILE A 285 -20.20 -14.31 5.71
C ILE A 285 -21.22 -13.54 4.86
N ASP A 286 -20.86 -12.39 4.30
CA ASP A 286 -21.75 -11.57 3.48
C ASP A 286 -21.88 -12.09 2.03
N ASP A 287 -23.04 -11.81 1.42
CA ASP A 287 -23.36 -12.32 0.08
C ASP A 287 -22.44 -11.75 -1.02
N ALA A 288 -21.98 -10.51 -0.86
CA ALA A 288 -21.09 -9.88 -1.83
C ALA A 288 -19.71 -10.56 -1.82
N SER A 289 -19.16 -10.84 -0.63
CA SER A 289 -17.90 -11.59 -0.49
C SER A 289 -18.03 -13.01 -1.04
N VAL A 290 -19.15 -13.69 -0.80
CA VAL A 290 -19.41 -15.02 -1.38
C VAL A 290 -19.42 -14.95 -2.91
N ALA A 291 -20.18 -14.03 -3.51
CA ALA A 291 -20.25 -13.89 -4.96
C ALA A 291 -18.89 -13.53 -5.59
N ASN A 292 -18.14 -12.62 -4.96
CA ASN A 292 -16.80 -12.28 -5.41
C ASN A 292 -15.83 -13.47 -5.31
N SER A 293 -15.92 -14.28 -4.25
CA SER A 293 -15.09 -15.48 -4.08
C SER A 293 -15.38 -16.53 -5.13
N ILE A 294 -16.66 -16.74 -5.48
CA ILE A 294 -17.04 -17.66 -6.57
C ILE A 294 -16.44 -17.17 -7.89
N THR A 295 -16.56 -15.89 -8.20
CA THR A 295 -15.94 -15.30 -9.40
C THR A 295 -14.43 -15.53 -9.41
N CYS A 296 -13.75 -15.31 -8.29
CA CYS A 296 -12.30 -15.54 -8.15
C CYS A 296 -11.96 -17.03 -8.32
N ALA A 297 -12.75 -17.94 -7.75
CA ALA A 297 -12.54 -19.38 -7.88
C ALA A 297 -12.59 -19.84 -9.35
N VAL A 298 -13.58 -19.36 -10.10
CA VAL A 298 -13.76 -19.69 -11.52
C VAL A 298 -12.54 -19.24 -12.34
N VAL A 299 -12.07 -18.00 -12.12
CA VAL A 299 -10.91 -17.45 -12.83
C VAL A 299 -9.62 -18.18 -12.43
N ALA A 300 -9.41 -18.42 -11.12
CA ALA A 300 -8.21 -19.10 -10.62
C ALA A 300 -8.10 -20.54 -11.12
N LEU A 301 -9.21 -21.29 -11.17
CA LEU A 301 -9.27 -22.64 -11.76
C LEU A 301 -8.99 -22.61 -13.26
N LYS A 302 -9.53 -21.63 -14.01
CA LYS A 302 -9.21 -21.44 -15.43
C LYS A 302 -7.73 -21.16 -15.66
N LEU A 303 -7.10 -20.43 -14.76
CA LEU A 303 -5.66 -20.12 -14.81
C LEU A 303 -4.76 -21.25 -14.27
N GLY A 304 -5.36 -22.40 -13.89
CA GLY A 304 -4.64 -23.63 -13.61
C GLY A 304 -4.35 -23.90 -12.15
N LEU A 305 -4.94 -23.17 -11.19
CA LEU A 305 -4.85 -23.56 -9.79
C LEU A 305 -5.57 -24.90 -9.56
N SER A 306 -4.95 -25.78 -8.80
CA SER A 306 -5.60 -27.00 -8.31
C SER A 306 -6.66 -26.68 -7.25
N ALA A 307 -7.61 -27.60 -7.04
CA ALA A 307 -8.62 -27.43 -6.00
C ALA A 307 -8.02 -27.25 -4.58
N GLY A 308 -6.89 -27.90 -4.30
CA GLY A 308 -6.19 -27.76 -3.02
C GLY A 308 -5.53 -26.40 -2.84
N GLU A 309 -4.86 -25.88 -3.87
CA GLU A 309 -4.26 -24.53 -3.87
C GLU A 309 -5.33 -23.45 -3.73
N LEU A 310 -6.44 -23.60 -4.47
CA LEU A 310 -7.59 -22.72 -4.38
C LEU A 310 -8.15 -22.70 -2.96
N ALA A 311 -8.45 -23.87 -2.38
CA ALA A 311 -9.01 -23.97 -1.03
C ALA A 311 -8.06 -23.37 0.03
N GLY A 312 -6.76 -23.65 -0.08
CA GLY A 312 -5.74 -23.05 0.80
C GLY A 312 -5.62 -21.54 0.67
N GLY A 313 -5.71 -20.99 -0.56
CA GLY A 313 -5.72 -19.56 -0.81
C GLY A 313 -6.99 -18.88 -0.30
N MET A 314 -8.15 -19.45 -0.59
CA MET A 314 -9.46 -18.92 -0.16
C MET A 314 -9.59 -18.78 1.35
N ALA A 315 -9.05 -19.72 2.11
CA ALA A 315 -9.07 -19.68 3.57
C ALA A 315 -8.22 -18.53 4.16
N ARG A 316 -7.28 -17.99 3.39
CA ARG A 316 -6.36 -16.91 3.78
C ARG A 316 -6.69 -15.56 3.16
N LEU A 317 -7.83 -15.43 2.46
CA LEU A 317 -8.22 -14.16 1.86
C LEU A 317 -8.38 -13.08 2.94
N GLU A 318 -7.77 -11.94 2.67
CA GLU A 318 -7.85 -10.76 3.53
C GLU A 318 -8.88 -9.75 3.00
N PRO A 319 -9.51 -8.97 3.89
CA PRO A 319 -10.34 -7.84 3.50
C PRO A 319 -9.55 -6.84 2.65
N VAL A 320 -10.16 -6.33 1.60
CA VAL A 320 -9.57 -5.24 0.82
C VAL A 320 -9.80 -3.93 1.57
N ALA A 321 -8.74 -3.18 1.84
CA ALA A 321 -8.80 -1.92 2.56
C ALA A 321 -9.85 -0.96 1.96
N MET A 322 -10.58 -0.25 2.84
CA MET A 322 -11.68 0.67 2.49
C MET A 322 -12.90 -0.01 1.81
N ARG A 323 -13.06 -1.34 1.99
CA ARG A 323 -14.21 -2.12 1.51
C ARG A 323 -14.73 -3.02 2.64
N MET A 324 -15.76 -2.58 3.35
CA MET A 324 -16.36 -3.29 4.49
C MET A 324 -15.35 -3.73 5.57
N GLU A 325 -14.33 -2.90 5.79
CA GLU A 325 -13.31 -3.15 6.81
C GLU A 325 -13.90 -3.00 8.21
N VAL A 326 -13.71 -4.01 9.06
CA VAL A 326 -14.23 -4.00 10.42
C VAL A 326 -13.14 -3.65 11.42
N LYS A 327 -13.38 -2.61 12.24
CA LYS A 327 -12.49 -2.15 13.30
C LYS A 327 -13.21 -2.05 14.63
N GLN A 328 -12.50 -2.28 15.72
CA GLN A 328 -13.03 -1.95 17.04
C GLN A 328 -12.97 -0.44 17.25
N GLY A 329 -14.11 0.15 17.57
CA GLY A 329 -14.24 1.56 17.87
C GLY A 329 -14.11 1.86 19.36
N ARG A 330 -13.92 3.14 19.69
CA ARG A 330 -13.94 3.63 21.08
C ARG A 330 -15.30 3.37 21.74
N HIS A 331 -15.33 3.35 23.07
CA HIS A 331 -16.55 3.20 23.88
C HIS A 331 -17.41 1.99 23.49
N GLY A 332 -16.77 0.85 23.15
CA GLY A 332 -17.47 -0.37 22.81
C GLY A 332 -18.08 -0.41 21.40
N CYS A 333 -17.86 0.57 20.55
CA CYS A 333 -18.37 0.57 19.19
C CYS A 333 -17.66 -0.45 18.30
N THR A 334 -18.39 -1.02 17.34
CA THR A 334 -17.81 -1.74 16.19
C THR A 334 -17.99 -0.89 14.93
N LEU A 335 -16.91 -0.60 14.23
CA LEU A 335 -16.91 0.21 13.02
C LEU A 335 -16.85 -0.69 11.80
N ILE A 336 -17.70 -0.44 10.82
CA ILE A 336 -17.67 -1.05 9.50
C ILE A 336 -17.38 0.10 8.51
N ASN A 337 -16.14 0.15 8.01
CA ASN A 337 -15.73 1.19 7.08
C ASN A 337 -15.93 0.73 5.63
N ASP A 338 -16.81 1.40 4.91
CA ASP A 338 -17.04 1.21 3.47
C ASP A 338 -17.20 2.58 2.77
N SER A 339 -16.20 3.44 2.97
CA SER A 339 -16.22 4.87 2.61
C SER A 339 -15.65 5.19 1.22
N TYR A 340 -15.67 4.25 0.28
CA TYR A 340 -15.11 4.45 -1.06
C TYR A 340 -16.15 4.78 -2.14
N ASN A 341 -17.26 4.03 -2.21
CA ASN A 341 -18.37 4.25 -3.12
C ASN A 341 -19.63 4.54 -2.34
N SER A 342 -20.46 5.44 -2.85
CA SER A 342 -21.75 5.75 -2.29
C SER A 342 -22.82 5.65 -3.38
N ASP A 343 -23.41 4.48 -3.53
CA ASP A 343 -24.60 4.20 -4.36
C ASP A 343 -25.57 3.30 -3.58
N VAL A 344 -26.84 3.26 -3.99
CA VAL A 344 -27.90 2.55 -3.23
C VAL A 344 -27.66 1.04 -3.16
N ASN A 345 -27.16 0.43 -4.24
CA ASN A 345 -26.90 -1.01 -4.26
C ASN A 345 -25.71 -1.38 -3.35
N SER A 346 -24.64 -0.60 -3.39
CA SER A 346 -23.51 -0.80 -2.48
C SER A 346 -23.87 -0.52 -1.01
N LEU A 347 -24.83 0.39 -0.78
CA LEU A 347 -25.38 0.63 0.55
C LEU A 347 -26.19 -0.57 1.04
N ASP A 348 -27.02 -1.19 0.19
CA ASP A 348 -27.78 -2.40 0.55
C ASP A 348 -26.85 -3.55 0.95
N ILE A 349 -25.78 -3.76 0.18
CA ILE A 349 -24.74 -4.78 0.46
C ILE A 349 -24.07 -4.50 1.82
N ALA A 350 -23.70 -3.26 2.09
CA ALA A 350 -23.03 -2.90 3.33
C ALA A 350 -23.96 -3.02 4.57
N LEU A 351 -25.23 -2.68 4.40
CA LEU A 351 -26.24 -2.86 5.45
C LEU A 351 -26.54 -4.35 5.70
N ASP A 352 -26.57 -5.17 4.65
CA ASP A 352 -26.70 -6.64 4.78
C ASP A 352 -25.52 -7.22 5.56
N PHE A 353 -24.30 -6.81 5.23
CA PHE A 353 -23.09 -7.19 5.94
C PHE A 353 -23.18 -6.82 7.44
N MET A 354 -23.57 -5.58 7.77
CA MET A 354 -23.75 -5.14 9.16
C MET A 354 -24.76 -6.02 9.91
N ASN A 355 -25.87 -6.41 9.25
CA ASN A 355 -26.94 -7.19 9.87
C ASN A 355 -26.60 -8.67 10.11
N ARG A 356 -25.68 -9.23 9.35
CA ARG A 356 -25.25 -10.65 9.49
C ARG A 356 -24.17 -10.86 10.54
N ARG A 357 -23.63 -9.81 11.10
CA ARG A 357 -22.57 -9.93 12.10
C ARG A 357 -23.12 -10.38 13.46
N PRO A 358 -22.49 -11.35 14.13
CA PRO A 358 -22.96 -11.84 15.43
C PRO A 358 -22.83 -10.82 16.56
N ASP A 359 -21.90 -9.88 16.45
CA ASP A 359 -21.64 -8.84 17.45
C ASP A 359 -22.65 -7.68 17.45
N HIS A 360 -23.67 -7.70 16.55
CA HIS A 360 -24.74 -6.71 16.54
C HIS A 360 -25.92 -7.06 17.47
N GLN A 361 -25.99 -8.29 17.98
CA GLN A 361 -27.13 -8.74 18.80
C GLN A 361 -27.31 -7.86 20.05
N GLY A 362 -28.45 -7.17 20.12
CA GLY A 362 -28.78 -6.26 21.20
C GLY A 362 -28.10 -4.89 21.16
N ARG A 363 -27.21 -4.62 20.19
CA ARG A 363 -26.52 -3.34 20.03
C ARG A 363 -27.22 -2.48 19.00
N ARG A 364 -27.14 -1.15 19.19
CA ARG A 364 -27.73 -0.17 18.27
C ARG A 364 -27.00 -0.19 16.92
N ARG A 365 -27.77 -0.19 15.82
CA ARG A 365 -27.25 -0.11 14.45
C ARG A 365 -27.34 1.32 13.96
N THR A 366 -26.17 1.90 13.72
CA THR A 366 -26.02 3.28 13.27
C THR A 366 -25.44 3.32 11.86
N LEU A 367 -26.06 4.12 10.99
CA LEU A 367 -25.54 4.41 9.65
C LEU A 367 -25.05 5.86 9.61
N ILE A 368 -23.81 6.05 9.21
CA ILE A 368 -23.23 7.36 8.81
C ILE A 368 -23.12 7.36 7.29
N LEU A 369 -23.89 8.22 6.62
CA LEU A 369 -24.00 8.26 5.17
C LEU A 369 -23.65 9.66 4.64
N SER A 370 -22.85 9.73 3.55
CA SER A 370 -22.65 10.98 2.79
C SER A 370 -23.72 11.16 1.73
N ASP A 371 -23.78 12.35 1.10
CA ASP A 371 -24.52 12.50 -0.14
C ASP A 371 -24.11 11.42 -1.16
N ILE A 372 -25.11 10.94 -1.90
CA ILE A 372 -24.94 9.96 -2.97
C ILE A 372 -24.95 10.73 -4.29
N PHE A 373 -23.84 10.61 -5.04
CA PHE A 373 -23.71 11.25 -6.34
C PHE A 373 -23.96 10.24 -7.46
N GLN A 374 -24.37 10.77 -8.62
CA GLN A 374 -24.43 10.00 -9.87
C GLN A 374 -25.38 8.79 -9.85
N SER A 375 -26.58 8.95 -9.29
CA SER A 375 -27.62 7.90 -9.27
C SER A 375 -28.45 7.81 -10.54
N GLY A 376 -28.54 8.91 -11.32
CA GLY A 376 -29.45 9.02 -12.48
C GLY A 376 -30.90 9.25 -12.12
N GLU A 377 -31.22 9.41 -10.84
CA GLU A 377 -32.56 9.65 -10.31
C GLU A 377 -32.67 11.09 -9.78
N THR A 378 -33.93 11.56 -9.60
CA THR A 378 -34.10 12.82 -8.87
C THR A 378 -33.67 12.64 -7.41
N ALA A 379 -33.09 13.66 -6.79
CA ALA A 379 -32.69 13.58 -5.39
C ALA A 379 -33.83 13.14 -4.46
N ALA A 380 -35.06 13.58 -4.75
CA ALA A 380 -36.22 13.17 -3.96
C ALA A 380 -36.56 11.67 -4.07
N ASP A 381 -36.42 11.08 -5.24
CA ASP A 381 -36.67 9.65 -5.46
C ASP A 381 -35.55 8.81 -4.86
N LEU A 382 -34.31 9.20 -5.09
CA LEU A 382 -33.11 8.59 -4.52
C LEU A 382 -33.19 8.48 -2.99
N TYR A 383 -33.45 9.61 -2.31
CA TYR A 383 -33.48 9.57 -0.83
C TYR A 383 -34.76 8.94 -0.27
N ARG A 384 -35.83 8.79 -1.06
CA ARG A 384 -36.99 7.95 -0.73
C ARG A 384 -36.62 6.47 -0.79
N GLU A 385 -35.86 6.05 -1.80
CA GLU A 385 -35.30 4.70 -1.92
C GLU A 385 -34.34 4.37 -0.76
N VAL A 386 -33.39 5.28 -0.48
CA VAL A 386 -32.50 5.17 0.68
C VAL A 386 -33.29 5.01 1.98
N GLY A 387 -34.32 5.84 2.19
CA GLY A 387 -35.19 5.76 3.36
C GLY A 387 -35.92 4.41 3.49
N SER A 388 -36.41 3.88 2.38
CA SER A 388 -37.05 2.56 2.32
C SER A 388 -36.07 1.45 2.68
N LEU A 389 -34.87 1.51 2.14
CA LEU A 389 -33.81 0.55 2.39
C LEU A 389 -33.34 0.56 3.86
N VAL A 390 -33.08 1.75 4.40
CA VAL A 390 -32.69 1.97 5.80
C VAL A 390 -33.73 1.39 6.77
N LYS A 391 -35.03 1.61 6.48
CA LYS A 391 -36.14 1.02 7.23
C LYS A 391 -36.17 -0.50 7.12
N LYS A 392 -36.07 -1.04 5.89
CA LYS A 392 -36.05 -2.50 5.62
C LYS A 392 -34.91 -3.21 6.34
N ARG A 393 -33.74 -2.60 6.37
CA ARG A 393 -32.54 -3.13 7.02
C ARG A 393 -32.48 -2.85 8.53
N GLY A 394 -33.46 -2.12 9.08
CA GLY A 394 -33.64 -1.91 10.53
C GLY A 394 -32.56 -1.05 11.16
N VAL A 395 -32.08 -0.03 10.48
CA VAL A 395 -31.18 1.01 11.03
C VAL A 395 -31.93 1.79 12.11
N GLN A 396 -31.33 1.95 13.29
CA GLN A 396 -31.96 2.57 14.46
C GLN A 396 -31.54 4.03 14.65
N LYS A 397 -30.32 4.37 14.20
CA LYS A 397 -29.77 5.73 14.22
C LYS A 397 -29.18 6.07 12.85
N PHE A 398 -29.50 7.25 12.34
CA PHE A 398 -29.05 7.71 11.04
C PHE A 398 -28.31 9.04 11.16
N ILE A 399 -27.13 9.13 10.57
CA ILE A 399 -26.34 10.36 10.52
C ILE A 399 -26.06 10.67 9.06
N GLY A 400 -26.71 11.71 8.54
CA GLY A 400 -26.52 12.22 7.18
C GLY A 400 -25.47 13.34 7.14
N ILE A 401 -24.50 13.25 6.24
CA ILE A 401 -23.47 14.30 6.07
C ILE A 401 -23.47 14.76 4.62
N GLY A 402 -23.88 16.00 4.41
CA GLY A 402 -23.94 16.65 3.12
C GLY A 402 -25.19 17.49 2.94
N PRO A 403 -25.17 18.46 2.00
CA PRO A 403 -26.29 19.37 1.74
C PRO A 403 -27.51 18.68 1.19
N GLU A 404 -27.36 17.70 0.28
CA GLU A 404 -28.46 16.97 -0.35
C GLU A 404 -29.24 16.13 0.67
N LEU A 405 -28.55 15.33 1.48
CA LEU A 405 -29.15 14.55 2.57
C LEU A 405 -29.87 15.44 3.58
N SER A 406 -29.29 16.58 3.90
CA SER A 406 -29.89 17.54 4.83
C SER A 406 -31.22 18.10 4.31
N GLN A 407 -31.29 18.42 3.01
CA GLN A 407 -32.51 18.91 2.35
C GLN A 407 -33.62 17.83 2.30
N HIS A 408 -33.21 16.55 2.14
CA HIS A 408 -34.15 15.43 2.01
C HIS A 408 -34.34 14.65 3.32
N SER A 409 -34.03 15.25 4.46
CA SER A 409 -34.09 14.62 5.79
C SER A 409 -35.43 13.97 6.14
N ARG A 410 -36.54 14.48 5.58
CA ARG A 410 -37.90 13.94 5.77
C ARG A 410 -38.11 12.57 5.10
N ALA A 411 -37.31 12.23 4.10
CA ALA A 411 -37.41 10.96 3.38
C ALA A 411 -36.80 9.79 4.20
N ILE A 412 -36.05 10.07 5.27
CA ILE A 412 -35.42 9.06 6.11
C ILE A 412 -36.32 8.73 7.31
N PRO A 413 -36.98 7.54 7.33
CA PRO A 413 -37.97 7.17 8.33
C PRO A 413 -37.32 6.48 9.57
N VAL A 414 -36.28 7.11 10.14
CA VAL A 414 -35.61 6.68 11.36
C VAL A 414 -35.91 7.67 12.47
N ALA A 415 -36.25 7.17 13.67
CA ALA A 415 -36.65 8.02 14.79
C ALA A 415 -35.48 8.89 15.29
N GLU A 416 -34.29 8.30 15.43
CA GLU A 416 -33.08 9.01 15.82
C GLU A 416 -32.24 9.34 14.58
N LYS A 417 -32.31 10.57 14.11
CA LYS A 417 -31.60 11.02 12.93
C LYS A 417 -31.03 12.41 13.09
N PHE A 418 -29.81 12.58 12.57
CA PHE A 418 -29.05 13.83 12.62
C PHE A 418 -28.47 14.13 11.25
N PHE A 419 -28.38 15.42 10.90
CA PHE A 419 -27.88 15.87 9.64
C PHE A 419 -26.85 16.97 9.84
N PHE A 420 -25.75 16.89 9.09
CA PHE A 420 -24.63 17.84 9.15
C PHE A 420 -24.21 18.26 7.75
N SER A 421 -23.83 19.52 7.61
CA SER A 421 -23.36 20.04 6.31
C SER A 421 -21.98 19.56 5.90
N SER A 422 -21.16 19.10 6.86
CA SER A 422 -19.79 18.64 6.63
C SER A 422 -19.34 17.65 7.72
N VAL A 423 -18.26 16.89 7.42
CA VAL A 423 -17.58 16.03 8.37
C VAL A 423 -17.10 16.82 9.60
N ASP A 424 -16.54 18.01 9.39
CA ASP A 424 -16.07 18.85 10.51
C ASP A 424 -17.19 19.27 11.46
N ALA A 425 -18.38 19.57 10.93
CA ALA A 425 -19.56 19.88 11.72
C ALA A 425 -19.99 18.67 12.56
N PHE A 426 -19.97 17.47 11.97
CA PHE A 426 -20.27 16.22 12.69
C PHE A 426 -19.25 15.92 13.78
N LEU A 427 -17.94 16.01 13.49
CA LEU A 427 -16.89 15.69 14.44
C LEU A 427 -16.89 16.61 15.68
N ARG A 428 -17.37 17.86 15.56
CA ARG A 428 -17.52 18.82 16.66
C ARG A 428 -18.81 18.64 17.47
N SER A 429 -19.74 17.80 17.00
CA SER A 429 -21.08 17.67 17.62
C SER A 429 -21.08 16.77 18.87
N GLU A 430 -22.08 16.99 19.75
CA GLU A 430 -22.38 16.07 20.86
C GLU A 430 -22.79 14.68 20.36
N VAL A 431 -23.39 14.56 19.18
CA VAL A 431 -23.74 13.28 18.58
C VAL A 431 -22.52 12.40 18.42
N PHE A 432 -21.42 12.95 17.89
CA PHE A 432 -20.15 12.24 17.72
C PHE A 432 -19.52 11.85 19.06
N ARG A 433 -19.57 12.73 20.08
CA ARG A 433 -18.98 12.48 21.41
C ARG A 433 -19.77 11.43 22.22
N SER A 434 -21.07 11.35 21.98
CA SER A 434 -21.98 10.45 22.74
C SER A 434 -22.07 9.03 22.18
N MET A 435 -21.43 8.73 21.04
CA MET A 435 -21.50 7.40 20.42
C MET A 435 -20.80 6.35 21.28
N ARG A 436 -21.57 5.31 21.68
CA ARG A 436 -21.10 4.19 22.53
C ARG A 436 -21.98 2.95 22.31
N ASP A 437 -21.36 1.77 22.40
CA ASP A 437 -22.01 0.45 22.33
C ASP A 437 -22.89 0.29 21.06
N GLU A 438 -22.43 0.83 19.95
CA GLU A 438 -23.12 0.81 18.67
C GLU A 438 -22.33 0.00 17.63
N VAL A 439 -23.03 -0.62 16.68
CA VAL A 439 -22.44 -1.10 15.43
C VAL A 439 -22.68 -0.03 14.38
N ILE A 440 -21.59 0.54 13.87
CA ILE A 440 -21.61 1.74 13.04
C ILE A 440 -21.11 1.42 11.64
N LEU A 441 -21.98 1.55 10.65
CA LEU A 441 -21.60 1.52 9.24
C LEU A 441 -21.26 2.94 8.79
N ILE A 442 -20.04 3.12 8.31
CA ILE A 442 -19.52 4.37 7.76
C ILE A 442 -19.46 4.22 6.24
N LYS A 443 -20.39 4.89 5.53
CA LYS A 443 -20.59 4.78 4.09
C LYS A 443 -20.61 6.15 3.46
N GLY A 444 -19.64 6.45 2.59
CA GLY A 444 -19.56 7.77 1.97
C GLY A 444 -18.78 7.79 0.67
N ALA A 445 -19.07 8.80 -0.16
CA ALA A 445 -18.27 9.07 -1.34
C ALA A 445 -16.89 9.60 -0.94
N ARG A 446 -15.85 9.23 -1.69
CA ARG A 446 -14.46 9.60 -1.43
C ARG A 446 -14.24 11.10 -1.19
N ALA A 447 -15.02 11.95 -1.88
CA ALA A 447 -14.94 13.40 -1.75
C ALA A 447 -15.25 13.94 -0.33
N PHE A 448 -15.94 13.17 0.52
CA PHE A 448 -16.29 13.56 1.88
C PHE A 448 -15.21 13.26 2.93
N GLY A 449 -14.15 12.46 2.60
CA GLY A 449 -13.06 12.16 3.53
C GLY A 449 -13.52 11.44 4.81
N PHE A 450 -14.38 10.44 4.69
CA PHE A 450 -14.94 9.69 5.84
C PHE A 450 -13.93 8.87 6.60
N ASP A 451 -12.72 8.68 6.05
CA ASP A 451 -11.59 8.07 6.76
C ASP A 451 -11.30 8.78 8.08
N ARG A 452 -11.40 10.11 8.10
CA ARG A 452 -11.22 10.94 9.31
C ARG A 452 -12.21 10.56 10.43
N ILE A 453 -13.44 10.16 10.09
CA ILE A 453 -14.42 9.68 11.08
C ILE A 453 -13.96 8.34 11.63
N THR A 454 -13.55 7.42 10.76
CA THR A 454 -13.06 6.10 11.14
C THR A 454 -11.85 6.22 12.06
N ASP A 455 -10.85 7.00 11.70
CA ASP A 455 -9.61 7.16 12.44
C ASP A 455 -9.83 7.74 13.85
N LEU A 456 -10.74 8.70 13.99
CA LEU A 456 -11.09 9.29 15.28
C LEU A 456 -11.99 8.38 16.13
N MET A 457 -12.71 7.44 15.52
CA MET A 457 -13.59 6.50 16.22
C MET A 457 -12.92 5.17 16.57
N VAL A 458 -11.84 4.79 15.89
CA VAL A 458 -11.11 3.54 16.21
C VAL A 458 -10.71 3.55 17.68
N GLN A 459 -10.93 2.42 18.35
CA GLN A 459 -10.58 2.26 19.76
C GLN A 459 -9.07 2.47 19.92
N LYS A 460 -8.70 3.60 20.51
CA LYS A 460 -7.35 3.81 21.00
C LYS A 460 -7.25 3.05 22.32
N VAL A 461 -6.51 1.96 22.33
CA VAL A 461 -6.25 1.18 23.55
C VAL A 461 -5.31 1.96 24.48
N HIS A 462 -4.55 2.91 23.89
CA HIS A 462 -3.64 3.83 24.54
C HIS A 462 -3.92 5.24 24.05
N GLU A 463 -3.83 6.25 24.96
CA GLU A 463 -3.92 7.67 24.59
C GLU A 463 -2.64 8.14 23.87
N THR A 464 -1.53 7.38 24.04
CA THR A 464 -0.28 7.58 23.33
C THR A 464 -0.33 6.79 22.03
N VAL A 465 -0.08 7.47 20.91
CA VAL A 465 -0.11 6.89 19.55
C VAL A 465 1.13 7.29 18.76
N LEU A 466 1.61 6.38 17.93
CA LEU A 466 2.57 6.67 16.87
C LEU A 466 1.80 6.77 15.56
N GLU A 467 1.68 7.98 15.06
CA GLU A 467 1.11 8.21 13.73
C GLU A 467 2.19 7.94 12.68
N VAL A 468 1.85 7.15 11.66
CA VAL A 468 2.77 6.75 10.59
C VAL A 468 2.20 7.20 9.25
N ASN A 469 2.87 8.16 8.62
CA ASN A 469 2.49 8.69 7.32
C ASN A 469 3.07 7.83 6.20
N LEU A 470 2.22 6.98 5.58
CA LEU A 470 2.62 6.13 4.46
C LEU A 470 2.85 6.93 3.16
N GLY A 471 2.22 8.10 3.02
CA GLY A 471 2.49 9.03 1.91
C GLY A 471 3.92 9.55 1.98
N ALA A 472 4.33 10.08 3.12
CA ALA A 472 5.70 10.55 3.37
C ALA A 472 6.74 9.43 3.19
N LEU A 473 6.43 8.19 3.60
CA LEU A 473 7.28 7.02 3.34
C LEU A 473 7.53 6.82 1.84
N VAL A 474 6.47 6.92 1.03
CA VAL A 474 6.56 6.79 -0.43
C VAL A 474 7.31 7.96 -1.06
N GLU A 475 7.13 9.17 -0.55
CA GLU A 475 7.88 10.35 -1.00
C GLU A 475 9.38 10.17 -0.73
N ASN A 476 9.75 9.68 0.46
CA ASN A 476 11.14 9.36 0.80
C ASN A 476 11.70 8.24 -0.09
N LEU A 477 10.92 7.17 -0.32
CA LEU A 477 11.30 6.12 -1.26
C LEU A 477 11.61 6.68 -2.65
N ASN A 478 10.74 7.57 -3.16
CA ASN A 478 10.89 8.18 -4.46
C ASN A 478 12.04 9.19 -4.49
N TYR A 479 12.29 9.90 -3.40
CA TYR A 479 13.45 10.76 -3.24
C TYR A 479 14.76 9.97 -3.45
N TYR A 480 14.93 8.84 -2.75
CA TYR A 480 16.13 8.00 -2.93
C TYR A 480 16.20 7.33 -4.30
N ARG A 481 15.07 6.91 -4.84
CA ARG A 481 15.02 6.38 -6.23
C ARG A 481 15.48 7.39 -7.27
N SER A 482 15.30 8.69 -7.02
CA SER A 482 15.75 9.73 -7.95
C SER A 482 17.29 9.83 -8.10
N PHE A 483 18.04 9.28 -7.13
CA PHE A 483 19.51 9.17 -7.21
C PHE A 483 19.98 7.85 -7.84
N MET A 484 19.06 6.91 -8.05
CA MET A 484 19.39 5.56 -8.52
C MET A 484 19.21 5.43 -10.03
N LYS A 485 20.02 4.56 -10.62
CA LYS A 485 19.79 4.13 -11.99
C LYS A 485 18.54 3.22 -12.05
N PRO A 486 17.76 3.28 -13.13
CA PRO A 486 16.53 2.49 -13.24
C PRO A 486 16.73 0.97 -13.15
N GLU A 487 17.87 0.48 -13.59
CA GLU A 487 18.23 -0.93 -13.53
C GLU A 487 18.72 -1.38 -12.15
N THR A 488 19.08 -0.43 -11.27
CA THR A 488 19.57 -0.75 -9.92
C THR A 488 18.41 -1.15 -9.01
N LYS A 489 18.49 -2.35 -8.44
CA LYS A 489 17.47 -2.87 -7.52
C LYS A 489 17.53 -2.19 -6.16
N LEU A 490 16.39 -2.15 -5.49
CA LEU A 490 16.29 -1.54 -4.18
C LEU A 490 15.88 -2.54 -3.10
N VAL A 491 16.69 -2.59 -2.04
CA VAL A 491 16.39 -3.29 -0.78
C VAL A 491 15.93 -2.27 0.25
N CYS A 492 14.72 -2.41 0.78
CA CYS A 492 14.21 -1.57 1.85
C CYS A 492 14.36 -2.27 3.21
N MET A 493 15.02 -1.60 4.14
CA MET A 493 15.24 -2.12 5.49
C MET A 493 14.01 -1.89 6.36
N ILE A 494 13.37 -2.98 6.81
CA ILE A 494 12.18 -2.95 7.67
C ILE A 494 12.36 -3.80 8.95
N LYS A 495 13.61 -4.01 9.34
CA LYS A 495 13.97 -4.69 10.60
C LYS A 495 13.53 -3.90 11.82
N ALA A 496 13.50 -4.55 12.99
CA ALA A 496 13.06 -3.97 14.26
C ALA A 496 11.67 -3.33 14.13
N ASP A 497 10.72 -4.11 13.61
CA ASP A 497 9.34 -3.69 13.32
C ASP A 497 9.27 -2.41 12.50
N ALA A 498 10.03 -2.38 11.37
CA ALA A 498 10.18 -1.21 10.50
C ALA A 498 10.62 0.04 11.28
N TYR A 499 11.70 -0.09 12.05
CA TYR A 499 12.22 0.98 12.93
C TYR A 499 11.14 1.50 13.90
N GLY A 500 10.33 0.60 14.43
CA GLY A 500 9.24 0.92 15.34
C GLY A 500 7.95 1.40 14.68
N ALA A 501 7.93 1.62 13.36
CA ALA A 501 6.76 2.13 12.64
C ALA A 501 5.70 1.05 12.31
N GLY A 502 6.00 -0.24 12.54
CA GLY A 502 5.11 -1.36 12.22
C GLY A 502 5.40 -1.99 10.85
N SER A 503 6.00 -3.17 10.86
CA SER A 503 6.58 -3.80 9.67
C SER A 503 5.57 -4.23 8.62
N VAL A 504 4.37 -4.66 9.01
CA VAL A 504 3.39 -5.24 8.07
C VAL A 504 2.84 -4.18 7.11
N GLU A 505 2.35 -3.05 7.64
CA GLU A 505 1.77 -1.99 6.80
C GLU A 505 2.83 -1.29 5.95
N ILE A 506 4.01 -1.08 6.50
CA ILE A 506 5.17 -0.57 5.75
C ILE A 506 5.55 -1.53 4.61
N ALA A 507 5.63 -2.85 4.89
CA ALA A 507 5.95 -3.84 3.86
C ALA A 507 4.91 -3.91 2.75
N LYS A 508 3.61 -3.84 3.08
CA LYS A 508 2.51 -3.77 2.09
C LYS A 508 2.67 -2.54 1.20
N THR A 509 2.90 -1.38 1.81
CA THR A 509 3.11 -0.13 1.07
C THR A 509 4.31 -0.22 0.13
N LEU A 510 5.45 -0.74 0.60
CA LEU A 510 6.66 -0.89 -0.20
C LEU A 510 6.47 -1.91 -1.34
N GLN A 511 5.79 -3.03 -1.08
CA GLN A 511 5.45 -4.02 -2.10
C GLN A 511 4.55 -3.43 -3.18
N ASP A 512 3.55 -2.62 -2.83
CA ASP A 512 2.67 -1.94 -3.78
C ASP A 512 3.44 -0.92 -4.64
N HIS A 513 4.54 -0.38 -4.11
CA HIS A 513 5.48 0.50 -4.82
C HIS A 513 6.67 -0.23 -5.44
N ARG A 514 6.58 -1.56 -5.57
CA ARG A 514 7.51 -2.41 -6.33
C ARG A 514 8.96 -2.28 -5.89
N VAL A 515 9.22 -2.39 -4.61
CA VAL A 515 10.57 -2.62 -4.14
C VAL A 515 10.99 -4.05 -4.49
N ASP A 516 12.27 -4.24 -4.83
CA ASP A 516 12.76 -5.56 -5.25
C ASP A 516 12.94 -6.50 -4.07
N TYR A 517 13.39 -5.97 -2.94
CA TYR A 517 13.68 -6.70 -1.71
C TYR A 517 13.22 -5.93 -0.46
N LEU A 518 12.75 -6.69 0.51
CA LEU A 518 12.63 -6.24 1.90
C LEU A 518 13.74 -6.91 2.71
N ALA A 519 14.27 -6.22 3.72
CA ALA A 519 15.28 -6.81 4.60
C ALA A 519 14.89 -6.66 6.06
N VAL A 520 14.87 -7.78 6.77
CA VAL A 520 14.56 -7.89 8.20
C VAL A 520 15.77 -8.44 8.97
N ALA A 521 15.76 -8.35 10.30
CA ALA A 521 16.86 -8.83 11.10
C ALA A 521 16.85 -10.36 11.26
N VAL A 522 15.72 -10.93 11.66
CA VAL A 522 15.57 -12.34 12.04
C VAL A 522 14.45 -13.03 11.27
N ALA A 523 14.48 -14.37 11.24
CA ALA A 523 13.52 -15.16 10.48
C ALA A 523 12.06 -14.97 10.94
N ASP A 524 11.82 -14.74 12.22
CA ASP A 524 10.47 -14.52 12.76
C ASP A 524 9.79 -13.24 12.23
N GLU A 525 10.57 -12.18 12.00
CA GLU A 525 10.08 -10.97 11.34
C GLU A 525 9.65 -11.30 9.89
N GLY A 526 10.49 -12.02 9.14
CA GLY A 526 10.20 -12.45 7.79
C GLY A 526 8.97 -13.38 7.70
N ALA A 527 8.87 -14.36 8.60
CA ALA A 527 7.72 -15.25 8.69
C ALA A 527 6.42 -14.49 9.01
N THR A 528 6.50 -13.47 9.85
CA THR A 528 5.36 -12.60 10.15
C THR A 528 4.90 -11.84 8.91
N LEU A 529 5.80 -11.30 8.12
CA LEU A 529 5.48 -10.65 6.86
C LEU A 529 4.80 -11.62 5.87
N ARG A 530 5.36 -12.84 5.72
CA ARG A 530 4.76 -13.86 4.85
C ARG A 530 3.34 -14.23 5.27
N ARG A 531 3.11 -14.45 6.58
CA ARG A 531 1.75 -14.74 7.10
C ARG A 531 0.76 -13.60 6.84
N ASN A 532 1.25 -12.37 6.69
CA ASN A 532 0.44 -11.20 6.35
C ASN A 532 0.42 -10.86 4.85
N GLY A 533 0.74 -11.84 3.98
CA GLY A 533 0.55 -11.73 2.54
C GLY A 533 1.67 -11.00 1.78
N ILE A 534 2.83 -10.80 2.38
CA ILE A 534 3.97 -10.21 1.67
C ILE A 534 4.62 -11.27 0.78
N THR A 535 4.69 -10.99 -0.52
CA THR A 535 5.27 -11.87 -1.55
C THR A 535 6.61 -11.38 -2.10
N ALA A 536 6.99 -10.12 -1.83
CA ALA A 536 8.30 -9.57 -2.18
C ALA A 536 9.43 -10.42 -1.60
N ASN A 537 10.61 -10.44 -2.24
CA ASN A 537 11.78 -11.14 -1.70
C ASN A 537 12.17 -10.57 -0.33
N ILE A 538 12.47 -11.44 0.63
CA ILE A 538 12.81 -11.04 1.99
C ILE A 538 14.19 -11.57 2.35
N MET A 539 15.11 -10.65 2.62
CA MET A 539 16.46 -10.93 3.08
C MET A 539 16.53 -10.94 4.61
N ILE A 540 17.18 -11.96 5.17
CA ILE A 540 17.43 -12.10 6.62
C ILE A 540 18.87 -11.67 6.92
N MET A 541 19.03 -10.59 7.69
CA MET A 541 20.34 -9.99 7.97
C MET A 541 21.10 -10.62 9.15
N ASN A 542 20.40 -11.33 10.04
CA ASN A 542 21.01 -12.07 11.16
C ASN A 542 20.37 -13.47 11.25
N PRO A 543 20.67 -14.37 10.30
CA PRO A 543 20.07 -15.69 10.31
C PRO A 543 20.56 -16.52 11.49
N GLU A 544 19.64 -17.09 12.23
CA GLU A 544 19.93 -18.03 13.31
C GLU A 544 19.90 -19.47 12.80
N MET A 545 20.88 -20.30 13.23
CA MET A 545 20.97 -21.71 12.77
C MET A 545 19.75 -22.54 13.20
N THR A 546 19.08 -22.14 14.27
CA THR A 546 17.86 -22.79 14.77
C THR A 546 16.62 -22.45 13.93
N ALA A 547 16.70 -21.41 13.12
CA ALA A 547 15.60 -20.91 12.31
C ALA A 547 15.63 -21.36 10.84
N PHE A 548 16.56 -22.22 10.42
CA PHE A 548 16.68 -22.64 9.02
C PHE A 548 15.37 -23.23 8.48
N LYS A 549 14.69 -24.08 9.26
CA LYS A 549 13.39 -24.61 8.82
C LYS A 549 12.37 -23.51 8.57
N THR A 550 12.28 -22.52 9.45
CA THR A 550 11.41 -21.34 9.24
C THR A 550 11.79 -20.60 7.96
N MET A 551 13.08 -20.43 7.68
CA MET A 551 13.53 -19.75 6.46
C MET A 551 13.13 -20.54 5.21
N PHE A 552 13.25 -21.87 5.23
CA PHE A 552 12.83 -22.71 4.12
C PHE A 552 11.31 -22.71 3.92
N ASP A 553 10.54 -22.86 5.01
CA ASP A 553 9.08 -22.93 4.97
C ASP A 553 8.43 -21.60 4.48
N TYR A 554 9.13 -20.47 4.65
CA TYR A 554 8.64 -19.14 4.29
C TYR A 554 9.42 -18.45 3.15
N ASP A 555 10.27 -19.18 2.42
CA ASP A 555 11.09 -18.64 1.32
C ASP A 555 11.82 -17.35 1.70
N LEU A 556 12.61 -17.40 2.79
CA LEU A 556 13.40 -16.27 3.29
C LEU A 556 14.86 -16.44 2.89
N GLU A 557 15.48 -15.40 2.35
CA GLU A 557 16.82 -15.46 1.79
C GLU A 557 17.88 -14.97 2.82
N PRO A 558 18.66 -15.88 3.46
CA PRO A 558 19.61 -15.49 4.53
C PRO A 558 20.88 -14.86 3.99
N GLU A 559 21.45 -13.89 4.76
CA GLU A 559 22.86 -13.55 4.60
C GLU A 559 23.76 -14.70 5.11
N VAL A 560 24.90 -14.86 4.46
CA VAL A 560 25.92 -15.84 4.85
C VAL A 560 27.26 -15.12 5.01
N TYR A 561 27.79 -15.13 6.23
CA TYR A 561 28.96 -14.36 6.63
C TYR A 561 30.15 -15.18 7.15
N SER A 562 30.00 -16.51 7.27
CA SER A 562 31.04 -17.40 7.76
C SER A 562 30.90 -18.82 7.23
N PHE A 563 32.02 -19.59 7.19
CA PHE A 563 32.01 -21.00 6.81
C PHE A 563 31.13 -21.84 7.74
N ARG A 564 31.14 -21.57 9.04
CA ARG A 564 30.30 -22.28 10.02
C ARG A 564 28.82 -22.17 9.66
N LEU A 565 28.36 -20.95 9.34
CA LEU A 565 26.97 -20.71 8.95
C LEU A 565 26.65 -21.35 7.61
N LEU A 566 27.55 -21.21 6.62
CA LEU A 566 27.41 -21.81 5.29
C LEU A 566 27.28 -23.35 5.38
N ASP A 567 28.18 -24.01 6.08
CA ASP A 567 28.16 -25.46 6.21
C ASP A 567 26.93 -25.98 6.96
N ALA A 568 26.49 -25.26 7.99
CA ALA A 568 25.27 -25.60 8.73
C ALA A 568 24.02 -25.45 7.85
N LEU A 569 23.95 -24.38 7.04
CA LEU A 569 22.83 -24.13 6.11
C LEU A 569 22.81 -25.17 4.99
N ILE A 570 23.95 -25.48 4.38
CA ILE A 570 24.07 -26.53 3.34
C ILE A 570 23.55 -27.85 3.90
N LYS A 571 24.05 -28.26 5.08
CA LYS A 571 23.61 -29.52 5.71
C LYS A 571 22.12 -29.54 6.02
N ALA A 572 21.56 -28.41 6.46
CA ALA A 572 20.12 -28.30 6.74
C ALA A 572 19.29 -28.39 5.46
N ALA A 573 19.70 -27.70 4.39
CA ALA A 573 19.02 -27.74 3.10
C ALA A 573 19.10 -29.14 2.44
N GLU A 574 20.27 -29.80 2.48
CA GLU A 574 20.45 -31.18 2.02
C GLU A 574 19.52 -32.14 2.75
N LYS A 575 19.37 -32.00 4.06
CA LYS A 575 18.46 -32.83 4.87
C LYS A 575 16.99 -32.69 4.45
N GLU A 576 16.58 -31.49 4.04
CA GLU A 576 15.22 -31.23 3.55
C GLU A 576 15.08 -31.49 2.03
N GLY A 577 16.16 -31.96 1.36
CA GLY A 577 16.16 -32.18 -0.10
C GLY A 577 16.10 -30.91 -0.94
N ILE A 578 16.50 -29.77 -0.38
CA ILE A 578 16.46 -28.46 -1.04
C ILE A 578 17.72 -28.28 -1.89
N THR A 579 17.53 -27.76 -3.11
CA THR A 579 18.61 -27.37 -4.03
C THR A 579 18.45 -25.91 -4.44
N ASP A 580 19.58 -25.28 -4.78
CA ASP A 580 19.64 -23.89 -5.26
C ASP A 580 18.95 -22.88 -4.34
N TYR A 581 19.01 -23.10 -3.03
CA TYR A 581 18.43 -22.16 -2.07
C TYR A 581 19.19 -20.83 -2.08
N PRO A 582 18.51 -19.68 -2.35
CA PRO A 582 19.18 -18.41 -2.54
C PRO A 582 19.80 -17.87 -1.24
N VAL A 583 21.06 -17.44 -1.33
CA VAL A 583 21.79 -16.85 -0.21
C VAL A 583 22.51 -15.56 -0.62
N HIS A 584 22.75 -14.68 0.35
CA HIS A 584 23.41 -13.41 0.17
C HIS A 584 24.78 -13.45 0.87
N ILE A 585 25.86 -13.47 0.10
CA ILE A 585 27.21 -13.59 0.61
C ILE A 585 27.69 -12.23 1.12
N LYS A 586 28.11 -12.17 2.38
CA LYS A 586 28.62 -10.95 2.99
C LYS A 586 30.15 -10.94 3.06
N ILE A 587 30.74 -9.86 2.57
CA ILE A 587 32.19 -9.61 2.60
C ILE A 587 32.49 -8.50 3.61
N ASP A 588 33.46 -8.71 4.48
CA ASP A 588 33.93 -7.68 5.40
C ASP A 588 35.09 -6.88 4.75
N THR A 589 34.81 -5.65 4.41
CA THR A 589 35.78 -4.75 3.78
C THR A 589 36.32 -3.67 4.73
N GLY A 590 36.14 -3.87 6.04
CA GLY A 590 36.68 -2.94 7.04
C GLY A 590 35.72 -2.48 8.12
N MET A 591 34.48 -3.02 8.14
CA MET A 591 33.55 -2.77 9.25
C MET A 591 33.85 -3.65 10.47
N HIS A 592 34.47 -4.81 10.25
CA HIS A 592 34.89 -5.78 11.27
C HIS A 592 33.74 -6.26 12.17
N ARG A 593 32.54 -6.44 11.55
CA ARG A 593 31.35 -6.92 12.25
C ARG A 593 31.01 -8.34 11.86
N LEU A 594 30.70 -8.60 10.61
CA LEU A 594 30.40 -9.90 10.03
C LEU A 594 30.80 -9.89 8.55
N GLY A 595 31.26 -11.03 8.02
CA GLY A 595 31.60 -11.19 6.60
C GLY A 595 32.84 -12.04 6.40
N PHE A 596 32.99 -12.59 5.19
CA PHE A 596 34.21 -13.27 4.76
C PHE A 596 35.32 -12.25 4.50
N ASP A 597 36.57 -12.63 4.80
CA ASP A 597 37.74 -11.82 4.50
C ASP A 597 37.96 -11.76 2.98
N PRO A 598 37.97 -10.55 2.36
CA PRO A 598 38.14 -10.41 0.92
C PRO A 598 39.52 -10.84 0.41
N LEU A 599 40.53 -10.93 1.29
CA LEU A 599 41.91 -11.26 0.92
C LEU A 599 42.25 -12.74 1.15
N HIS A 600 41.62 -13.38 2.15
CA HIS A 600 42.04 -14.71 2.61
C HIS A 600 40.99 -15.81 2.43
N ASP A 601 39.70 -15.47 2.43
CA ASP A 601 38.62 -16.46 2.42
C ASP A 601 38.05 -16.78 1.03
N MET A 602 38.29 -15.94 0.03
CA MET A 602 37.54 -15.99 -1.25
C MET A 602 37.76 -17.30 -2.03
N ASP A 603 38.99 -17.83 -2.08
CA ASP A 603 39.25 -19.08 -2.79
C ASP A 603 38.55 -20.26 -2.13
N ALA A 604 38.61 -20.33 -0.78
CA ALA A 604 37.93 -21.36 0.00
C ALA A 604 36.40 -21.26 -0.14
N LEU A 605 35.88 -20.03 -0.11
CA LEU A 605 34.44 -19.76 -0.29
C LEU A 605 33.93 -20.19 -1.66
N VAL A 606 34.63 -19.79 -2.74
CA VAL A 606 34.31 -20.20 -4.12
C VAL A 606 34.35 -21.73 -4.24
N ASN A 607 35.42 -22.36 -3.72
CA ASN A 607 35.53 -23.80 -3.75
C ASN A 607 34.39 -24.50 -3.01
N ARG A 608 34.01 -23.99 -1.83
CA ARG A 608 32.92 -24.54 -1.03
C ARG A 608 31.56 -24.42 -1.72
N LEU A 609 31.27 -23.27 -2.30
CA LEU A 609 30.02 -23.03 -3.04
C LEU A 609 29.91 -23.83 -4.33
N LYS A 610 31.00 -24.12 -5.03
CA LYS A 610 31.00 -24.91 -6.27
C LYS A 610 30.78 -26.40 -6.05
N HIS A 611 31.14 -26.94 -4.88
CA HIS A 611 31.11 -28.38 -4.60
C HIS A 611 29.89 -28.78 -3.77
N GLN A 612 28.78 -28.12 -3.99
CA GLN A 612 27.48 -28.45 -3.40
C GLN A 612 26.35 -27.91 -4.29
N SER A 613 25.14 -28.41 -4.10
CA SER A 613 23.93 -27.97 -4.86
C SER A 613 22.81 -27.44 -3.98
N ALA A 614 23.01 -27.42 -2.66
CA ALA A 614 21.96 -27.04 -1.72
C ALA A 614 21.67 -25.54 -1.72
N VAL A 615 22.72 -24.70 -1.88
CA VAL A 615 22.56 -23.24 -1.89
C VAL A 615 23.18 -22.62 -3.14
N ILE A 616 22.65 -21.45 -3.53
CA ILE A 616 23.13 -20.68 -4.68
C ILE A 616 23.35 -19.21 -4.27
N PRO A 617 24.52 -18.60 -4.55
CA PRO A 617 24.76 -17.21 -4.26
C PRO A 617 23.90 -16.31 -5.15
N ARG A 618 22.85 -15.70 -4.58
CA ARG A 618 21.97 -14.75 -5.23
C ARG A 618 22.59 -13.38 -5.33
N SER A 619 23.22 -12.94 -4.24
CA SER A 619 23.96 -11.69 -4.21
C SER A 619 25.23 -11.78 -3.38
N VAL A 620 26.11 -10.80 -3.56
CA VAL A 620 27.29 -10.56 -2.73
C VAL A 620 27.30 -9.09 -2.33
N PHE A 621 27.61 -8.83 -1.05
CA PHE A 621 27.53 -7.47 -0.54
C PHE A 621 28.54 -7.17 0.56
N SER A 622 28.81 -5.89 0.75
CA SER A 622 29.51 -5.32 1.89
C SER A 622 28.73 -4.13 2.46
N HIS A 623 29.35 -3.36 3.34
CA HIS A 623 28.72 -2.20 3.98
C HIS A 623 29.71 -1.07 4.18
N PHE A 624 29.38 0.11 3.67
CA PHE A 624 30.17 1.30 3.93
C PHE A 624 30.11 1.70 5.40
N VAL A 625 31.25 2.06 5.95
CA VAL A 625 31.39 2.49 7.35
C VAL A 625 31.20 3.99 7.50
N GLY A 626 31.69 4.77 6.54
CA GLY A 626 31.77 6.22 6.62
C GLY A 626 31.20 6.93 5.40
N SER A 627 30.15 6.37 4.75
CA SER A 627 29.50 7.01 3.60
C SER A 627 28.71 8.28 3.94
N ASP A 628 28.51 8.55 5.22
CA ASP A 628 27.82 9.71 5.76
C ASP A 628 28.71 10.98 5.90
N SER A 629 30.03 10.86 5.65
CA SER A 629 30.96 11.98 5.78
C SER A 629 32.07 11.95 4.73
N ASP A 630 32.31 13.09 4.11
CA ASP A 630 33.38 13.29 3.11
C ASP A 630 34.78 13.00 3.68
N SER A 631 34.94 13.12 5.01
CA SER A 631 36.21 12.83 5.71
C SER A 631 36.67 11.37 5.59
N PHE A 632 35.73 10.46 5.23
CA PHE A 632 35.99 9.02 5.07
C PHE A 632 35.99 8.55 3.61
N ASP A 633 36.07 9.45 2.64
CA ASP A 633 35.98 9.10 1.21
C ASP A 633 37.12 8.18 0.76
N ASP A 634 38.34 8.40 1.23
CA ASP A 634 39.49 7.54 0.94
C ASP A 634 39.28 6.13 1.52
N PHE A 635 38.76 6.03 2.73
CA PHE A 635 38.45 4.74 3.35
C PHE A 635 37.30 4.04 2.62
N SER A 636 36.28 4.77 2.25
CA SER A 636 35.15 4.24 1.46
C SER A 636 35.61 3.79 0.06
N ALA A 637 36.55 4.49 -0.55
CA ALA A 637 37.16 4.07 -1.81
C ALA A 637 37.91 2.75 -1.65
N HIS A 638 38.70 2.61 -0.59
CA HIS A 638 39.42 1.38 -0.28
C HIS A 638 38.46 0.21 0.01
N GLN A 639 37.38 0.45 0.77
CA GLN A 639 36.35 -0.56 0.98
C GLN A 639 35.74 -1.05 -0.34
N PHE A 640 35.47 -0.10 -1.25
CA PHE A 640 34.90 -0.42 -2.56
C PHE A 640 35.87 -1.25 -3.41
N GLU A 641 37.16 -0.92 -3.44
CA GLU A 641 38.19 -1.67 -4.18
C GLU A 641 38.30 -3.13 -3.70
N LEU A 642 38.35 -3.33 -2.38
CA LEU A 642 38.33 -4.67 -1.78
C LEU A 642 37.09 -5.46 -2.17
N PHE A 643 35.92 -4.82 -2.07
CA PHE A 643 34.65 -5.42 -2.43
C PHE A 643 34.56 -5.74 -3.92
N ASP A 644 34.98 -4.81 -4.77
CA ASP A 644 34.94 -4.97 -6.24
C ASP A 644 35.77 -6.19 -6.66
N LYS A 645 36.96 -6.31 -6.12
CA LYS A 645 37.85 -7.45 -6.38
C LYS A 645 37.22 -8.78 -5.92
N ALA A 646 36.81 -8.86 -4.66
CA ALA A 646 36.24 -10.07 -4.08
C ALA A 646 34.94 -10.49 -4.79
N SER A 647 34.04 -9.55 -5.06
CA SER A 647 32.76 -9.82 -5.73
C SER A 647 32.94 -10.24 -7.20
N LYS A 648 33.91 -9.68 -7.91
CA LYS A 648 34.27 -10.12 -9.26
C LYS A 648 34.86 -11.53 -9.28
N GLN A 649 35.70 -11.87 -8.29
CA GLN A 649 36.24 -13.21 -8.13
C GLN A 649 35.11 -14.24 -7.91
N LEU A 650 34.14 -13.91 -7.06
CA LEU A 650 32.97 -14.76 -6.86
C LEU A 650 32.14 -14.89 -8.15
N GLN A 651 31.84 -13.78 -8.82
CA GLN A 651 31.08 -13.80 -10.08
C GLN A 651 31.75 -14.63 -11.17
N ALA A 652 33.06 -14.55 -11.31
CA ALA A 652 33.81 -15.31 -12.30
C ALA A 652 33.71 -16.84 -12.11
N ALA A 653 33.38 -17.28 -10.92
CA ALA A 653 33.23 -18.70 -10.58
C ALA A 653 31.85 -19.28 -10.97
N PHE A 654 30.85 -18.45 -11.26
CA PHE A 654 29.48 -18.83 -11.55
C PHE A 654 28.96 -18.25 -12.87
N LYS A 655 28.13 -19.03 -13.58
CA LYS A 655 27.53 -18.61 -14.85
C LYS A 655 26.35 -17.65 -14.68
N HIS A 656 25.56 -17.82 -13.60
CA HIS A 656 24.43 -16.95 -13.30
C HIS A 656 24.91 -15.60 -12.76
N LYS A 657 24.09 -14.57 -12.94
CA LYS A 657 24.36 -13.24 -12.39
C LYS A 657 24.23 -13.24 -10.87
N ILE A 658 25.30 -12.86 -10.18
CA ILE A 658 25.30 -12.60 -8.75
C ILE A 658 25.16 -11.09 -8.56
N LEU A 659 24.10 -10.64 -7.90
CA LEU A 659 23.84 -9.22 -7.67
C LEU A 659 24.87 -8.66 -6.68
N ARG A 660 25.47 -7.53 -7.02
CA ARG A 660 26.52 -6.89 -6.24
C ARG A 660 25.97 -5.63 -5.58
N HIS A 661 26.17 -5.44 -4.28
CA HIS A 661 25.72 -4.25 -3.59
C HIS A 661 26.59 -3.87 -2.38
N ILE A 662 26.78 -2.57 -2.17
CA ILE A 662 27.55 -2.03 -1.05
C ILE A 662 26.88 -0.80 -0.41
N ASP A 663 26.20 0.03 -1.18
CA ASP A 663 25.60 1.27 -0.74
C ASP A 663 24.50 1.07 0.31
N ASN A 664 24.54 1.89 1.36
CA ASN A 664 23.49 2.17 2.32
C ASN A 664 22.78 3.49 1.94
N SER A 665 21.89 4.01 2.79
CA SER A 665 21.15 5.26 2.50
C SER A 665 22.08 6.43 2.13
N ALA A 666 23.14 6.68 2.91
CA ALA A 666 24.09 7.75 2.62
C ALA A 666 24.89 7.48 1.32
N GLY A 667 25.28 6.22 1.08
CA GLY A 667 26.02 5.84 -0.13
C GLY A 667 25.21 6.06 -1.41
N ILE A 668 23.89 5.90 -1.38
CA ILE A 668 23.03 6.14 -2.55
C ILE A 668 23.19 7.58 -3.08
N GLU A 669 23.24 8.55 -2.20
CA GLU A 669 23.44 9.97 -2.56
C GLU A 669 24.91 10.30 -2.81
N HIS A 670 25.80 9.79 -1.95
CA HIS A 670 27.21 10.18 -1.93
C HIS A 670 28.00 9.54 -3.06
N PHE A 671 27.67 8.29 -3.42
CA PHE A 671 28.45 7.50 -4.36
C PHE A 671 27.63 6.98 -5.56
N PRO A 672 27.05 7.85 -6.39
CA PRO A 672 26.16 7.44 -7.50
C PRO A 672 26.81 6.46 -8.48
N ASN A 673 28.15 6.46 -8.56
CA ASN A 673 28.92 5.54 -9.42
C ASN A 673 29.21 4.17 -8.77
N ARG A 674 28.81 3.96 -7.49
CA ARG A 674 29.06 2.72 -6.73
C ARG A 674 27.80 1.93 -6.43
N GLN A 675 26.64 2.32 -6.99
CA GLN A 675 25.34 1.67 -6.75
C GLN A 675 25.30 0.20 -7.19
N LEU A 676 26.09 -0.14 -8.21
CA LEU A 676 26.17 -1.51 -8.74
C LEU A 676 24.80 -2.06 -9.16
N ASP A 677 24.48 -3.31 -8.77
CA ASP A 677 23.22 -3.97 -9.14
C ASP A 677 22.09 -3.69 -8.15
N MET A 678 22.43 -3.25 -6.91
CA MET A 678 21.43 -3.11 -5.84
C MET A 678 21.91 -2.12 -4.77
N CYS A 679 20.99 -1.38 -4.14
CA CYS A 679 21.24 -0.49 -3.01
C CYS A 679 20.35 -0.86 -1.83
N ARG A 680 20.77 -0.52 -0.60
CA ARG A 680 20.02 -0.78 0.63
C ARG A 680 19.59 0.52 1.30
N LEU A 681 18.30 0.81 1.25
CA LEU A 681 17.70 1.99 1.85
C LEU A 681 17.23 1.66 3.28
N GLY A 682 17.79 2.36 4.24
CA GLY A 682 17.48 2.24 5.67
C GLY A 682 16.82 3.51 6.22
N LEU A 683 17.56 4.30 7.00
CA LEU A 683 17.05 5.48 7.71
C LEU A 683 16.41 6.51 6.80
N GLY A 684 16.94 6.69 5.60
CA GLY A 684 16.40 7.60 4.60
C GLY A 684 14.94 7.28 4.22
N LEU A 685 14.55 6.00 4.24
CA LEU A 685 13.17 5.61 4.02
C LEU A 685 12.21 6.20 5.07
N TYR A 686 12.69 6.33 6.31
CA TYR A 686 11.94 6.89 7.44
C TYR A 686 12.08 8.42 7.57
N GLY A 687 12.61 9.05 6.53
CA GLY A 687 12.62 10.50 6.35
C GLY A 687 13.80 11.24 6.99
N ILE A 688 14.87 10.56 7.30
CA ILE A 688 16.06 11.17 7.91
C ILE A 688 17.24 10.98 6.96
N ASP A 689 17.77 12.09 6.45
CA ASP A 689 18.99 12.10 5.68
C ASP A 689 20.19 11.69 6.55
N SER A 690 20.88 10.64 6.11
CA SER A 690 21.98 10.05 6.87
C SER A 690 23.26 10.88 6.85
N ARG A 691 23.38 11.90 5.98
CA ARG A 691 24.59 12.74 5.85
C ARG A 691 24.55 13.96 6.74
N ASN A 692 23.42 14.64 6.81
CA ASN A 692 23.29 15.90 7.53
C ASN A 692 22.31 15.85 8.69
N ASN A 693 21.66 14.70 8.93
CA ASN A 693 20.61 14.50 9.95
C ASN A 693 19.37 15.41 9.73
N GLU A 694 19.17 15.88 8.51
CA GLU A 694 17.99 16.67 8.16
C GLU A 694 16.78 15.77 7.92
N ILE A 695 15.59 16.32 8.13
CA ILE A 695 14.34 15.62 7.82
C ILE A 695 13.98 15.87 6.36
N ILE A 696 13.76 14.79 5.61
CA ILE A 696 13.26 14.83 4.23
C ILE A 696 11.73 14.97 4.28
N HIS A 697 11.02 13.89 4.66
CA HIS A 697 9.58 13.91 4.97
C HIS A 697 9.33 13.09 6.22
N THR A 698 8.63 13.66 7.19
CA THR A 698 8.36 13.02 8.48
C THR A 698 7.42 11.83 8.31
N VAL A 699 7.90 10.62 8.60
CA VAL A 699 7.11 9.38 8.55
C VAL A 699 6.43 9.12 9.88
N SER A 700 7.12 9.29 11.00
CA SER A 700 6.64 8.91 12.33
C SER A 700 6.45 10.13 13.23
N THR A 701 5.26 10.25 13.84
CA THR A 701 4.93 11.30 14.81
C THR A 701 4.38 10.65 16.09
N LEU A 702 5.07 10.78 17.19
CA LEU A 702 4.66 10.27 18.50
C LEU A 702 3.88 11.35 19.26
N LYS A 703 2.62 11.05 19.54
CA LYS A 703 1.69 11.96 20.23
C LYS A 703 1.07 11.29 21.45
N THR A 704 0.75 12.14 22.42
CA THR A 704 -0.04 11.76 23.60
C THR A 704 -0.99 12.90 23.97
N THR A 705 -1.65 12.82 25.14
CA THR A 705 -2.61 13.82 25.58
C THR A 705 -2.30 14.28 27.02
N ILE A 706 -2.82 15.43 27.41
CA ILE A 706 -2.76 15.88 28.81
C ILE A 706 -3.82 15.14 29.61
N LEU A 707 -3.40 14.38 30.64
CA LEU A 707 -4.31 13.68 31.56
C LEU A 707 -4.87 14.63 32.62
N GLN A 708 -4.00 15.44 33.22
CA GLN A 708 -4.35 16.32 34.32
C GLN A 708 -3.44 17.53 34.38
N LEU A 709 -4.02 18.65 34.74
CA LEU A 709 -3.30 19.90 35.06
C LEU A 709 -3.30 20.15 36.57
N ARG A 710 -2.14 20.54 37.14
CA ARG A 710 -2.00 20.89 38.55
C ARG A 710 -1.21 22.19 38.69
N ARG A 711 -1.68 23.05 39.57
CA ARG A 711 -0.88 24.20 40.04
C ARG A 711 0.05 23.71 41.16
N VAL A 712 1.32 23.98 41.02
CA VAL A 712 2.37 23.62 41.98
C VAL A 712 3.06 24.89 42.41
N PRO A 713 3.05 25.22 43.72
CA PRO A 713 3.65 26.46 44.22
C PRO A 713 5.17 26.41 44.16
N ALA A 714 5.79 27.59 44.12
CA ALA A 714 7.23 27.76 44.28
C ALA A 714 7.76 27.07 45.57
N GLY A 715 8.90 26.39 45.50
CA GLY A 715 9.52 25.67 46.61
C GLY A 715 9.03 24.23 46.78
N ASP A 716 8.00 23.81 46.06
CA ASP A 716 7.55 22.40 46.03
C ASP A 716 8.31 21.56 45.00
N THR A 717 8.03 20.29 44.94
CA THR A 717 8.76 19.34 44.05
C THR A 717 7.82 18.41 43.33
N VAL A 718 8.24 17.96 42.13
CA VAL A 718 7.47 17.06 41.26
C VAL A 718 8.24 15.74 41.01
N GLY A 719 7.53 14.63 41.09
CA GLY A 719 8.01 13.32 40.71
C GLY A 719 8.89 12.59 41.75
N TYR A 720 9.36 11.42 41.38
CA TYR A 720 10.16 10.55 42.26
C TYR A 720 11.44 11.18 42.74
N SER A 721 11.78 10.87 43.99
CA SER A 721 12.98 11.39 44.69
C SER A 721 13.00 12.92 44.79
N ARG A 722 11.85 13.57 44.59
CA ARG A 722 11.70 15.05 44.65
C ARG A 722 12.66 15.78 43.71
N LYS A 723 12.99 15.20 42.58
CA LYS A 723 14.00 15.74 41.64
C LYS A 723 13.51 16.93 40.82
N GLY A 724 12.22 17.07 40.59
CA GLY A 724 11.64 18.21 39.87
C GLY A 724 11.42 19.40 40.80
N THR A 725 12.43 20.25 41.01
CA THR A 725 12.30 21.45 41.82
C THR A 725 11.51 22.51 41.07
N ILE A 726 10.60 23.19 41.79
CA ILE A 726 9.77 24.29 41.29
C ILE A 726 10.23 25.58 41.94
N ASP A 727 10.74 26.50 41.15
CA ASP A 727 11.32 27.79 41.57
C ASP A 727 10.34 28.96 41.45
N HIS A 728 9.22 28.79 40.76
CA HIS A 728 8.12 29.76 40.63
C HIS A 728 6.78 29.03 40.59
N ASP A 729 5.67 29.70 40.89
CA ASP A 729 4.34 29.08 40.77
C ASP A 729 4.13 28.57 39.35
N SER A 730 3.98 27.26 39.24
CA SER A 730 3.95 26.56 37.95
C SER A 730 2.68 25.78 37.71
N VAL A 731 2.32 25.58 36.44
CA VAL A 731 1.28 24.65 36.01
C VAL A 731 1.96 23.42 35.41
N ILE A 732 1.77 22.28 36.08
CA ILE A 732 2.36 21.00 35.67
C ILE A 732 1.28 20.11 35.05
N ALA A 733 1.56 19.59 33.85
CA ALA A 733 0.70 18.62 33.18
C ALA A 733 1.27 17.19 33.33
N ALA A 734 0.41 16.24 33.64
CA ALA A 734 0.69 14.82 33.57
C ALA A 734 0.28 14.28 32.20
N ILE A 735 1.17 13.53 31.54
CA ILE A 735 0.95 12.92 30.25
C ILE A 735 1.17 11.40 30.31
N PRO A 736 0.31 10.54 29.66
CA PRO A 736 0.34 9.07 29.76
C PRO A 736 1.39 8.46 28.82
N ILE A 737 2.65 8.85 28.99
CA ILE A 737 3.80 8.26 28.32
C ILE A 737 4.97 8.23 29.29
N GLY A 738 5.63 7.07 29.34
CA GLY A 738 6.80 6.87 30.17
C GLY A 738 7.88 6.04 29.49
N TYR A 739 8.90 5.61 30.25
CA TYR A 739 10.00 4.85 29.65
C TYR A 739 9.58 3.45 29.18
N ALA A 740 8.48 2.90 29.67
CA ALA A 740 7.94 1.63 29.15
C ALA A 740 7.26 1.78 27.76
N ASP A 741 6.94 3.01 27.36
CA ASP A 741 6.43 3.35 26.05
C ASP A 741 7.54 3.68 25.04
N GLY A 742 8.76 3.92 25.56
CA GLY A 742 9.91 4.33 24.78
C GLY A 742 10.40 5.76 25.02
N LEU A 743 9.73 6.52 25.91
CA LEU A 743 10.21 7.86 26.29
C LEU A 743 11.44 7.75 27.19
N ASN A 744 12.61 8.04 26.64
CA ASN A 744 13.87 7.86 27.35
C ASN A 744 13.93 8.67 28.64
N ARG A 745 14.26 8.00 29.77
CA ARG A 745 14.28 8.59 31.11
C ARG A 745 15.28 9.75 31.23
N HIS A 746 16.34 9.79 30.41
CA HIS A 746 17.32 10.88 30.40
C HIS A 746 16.76 12.20 29.87
N LEU A 747 15.60 12.22 29.23
CA LEU A 747 14.90 13.46 28.85
C LEU A 747 14.31 14.20 30.05
N GLY A 748 14.15 13.54 31.20
CA GLY A 748 13.66 14.15 32.44
C GLY A 748 14.56 15.24 33.01
N ASN A 749 14.13 15.86 34.10
CA ASN A 749 14.86 16.88 34.85
C ASN A 749 15.26 18.08 33.95
N ARG A 750 14.33 18.57 33.14
CA ARG A 750 14.47 19.72 32.22
C ARG A 750 15.53 19.56 31.13
N ARG A 751 16.01 18.34 30.85
CA ARG A 751 16.96 18.09 29.77
C ARG A 751 16.27 18.08 28.39
N GLY A 752 15.11 17.45 28.31
CA GLY A 752 14.30 17.42 27.11
C GLY A 752 12.97 18.16 27.25
N TYR A 753 12.26 18.25 26.17
CA TYR A 753 10.96 18.90 26.09
C TYR A 753 10.07 18.21 25.03
N CYS A 754 8.79 18.48 25.09
CA CYS A 754 7.77 18.15 24.08
C CYS A 754 7.05 19.42 23.64
N LEU A 755 6.11 19.32 22.72
CA LEU A 755 5.29 20.44 22.27
C LEU A 755 3.84 20.29 22.74
N VAL A 756 3.31 21.38 23.31
CA VAL A 756 1.89 21.52 23.64
C VAL A 756 1.38 22.77 22.91
N ASN A 757 0.41 22.59 22.00
CA ASN A 757 -0.10 23.67 21.16
C ASN A 757 1.02 24.45 20.45
N GLY A 758 2.05 23.75 19.96
CA GLY A 758 3.22 24.31 19.25
C GLY A 758 4.25 25.00 20.16
N LYS A 759 4.07 24.99 21.48
CA LYS A 759 5.00 25.63 22.45
C LYS A 759 5.78 24.57 23.21
N ARG A 760 7.04 24.83 23.52
CA ARG A 760 7.92 23.94 24.27
C ARG A 760 7.47 23.79 25.72
N ALA A 761 7.31 22.56 26.17
CA ALA A 761 7.01 22.16 27.55
C ALA A 761 8.10 21.20 28.04
N GLY A 762 8.93 21.61 28.98
CA GLY A 762 10.05 20.85 29.52
C GLY A 762 9.59 19.73 30.44
N TYR A 763 10.26 18.57 30.41
CA TYR A 763 9.99 17.49 31.37
C TYR A 763 10.46 17.85 32.76
N VAL A 764 9.60 17.73 33.77
CA VAL A 764 9.89 18.10 35.16
C VAL A 764 10.03 16.82 36.00
N GLY A 765 11.16 16.74 36.74
CA GLY A 765 11.46 15.57 37.55
C GLY A 765 11.84 14.34 36.69
N ASN A 766 11.86 13.18 37.33
CA ASN A 766 12.13 11.93 36.67
C ASN A 766 10.95 11.46 35.84
N ILE A 767 11.15 11.03 34.62
CA ILE A 767 10.14 10.31 33.83
C ILE A 767 9.82 9.00 34.54
N CYS A 768 8.54 8.71 34.72
CA CYS A 768 8.06 7.47 35.34
C CYS A 768 7.91 6.35 34.30
N MET A 769 7.45 5.18 34.75
CA MET A 769 7.25 4.02 33.86
C MET A 769 6.20 4.31 32.78
N ASP A 770 5.06 4.88 33.18
CA ASP A 770 3.87 5.04 32.36
C ASP A 770 3.38 6.50 32.23
N VAL A 771 3.99 7.43 32.96
CA VAL A 771 3.58 8.83 33.01
C VAL A 771 4.81 9.74 33.04
N ALA A 772 4.74 10.89 32.41
CA ALA A 772 5.72 11.97 32.56
C ALA A 772 5.01 13.27 32.95
N MET A 773 5.74 14.17 33.61
CA MET A 773 5.26 15.49 34.00
C MET A 773 6.00 16.53 33.18
N ILE A 774 5.26 17.51 32.67
CA ILE A 774 5.78 18.62 31.85
C ILE A 774 5.31 19.96 32.43
N ASP A 775 6.16 20.95 32.28
CA ASP A 775 5.86 22.33 32.68
C ASP A 775 5.14 23.07 31.56
N VAL A 776 3.87 23.35 31.77
CA VAL A 776 3.01 24.07 30.80
C VAL A 776 2.67 25.49 31.27
N THR A 777 3.47 26.06 32.21
CA THR A 777 3.29 27.43 32.71
C THR A 777 3.31 28.44 31.56
N GLY A 778 2.27 29.24 31.46
CA GLY A 778 2.11 30.22 30.36
C GLY A 778 1.71 29.63 29.01
N ILE A 779 1.42 28.33 28.93
CA ILE A 779 0.84 27.68 27.75
C ILE A 779 -0.67 27.60 27.97
N ASP A 780 -1.43 28.13 27.02
CA ASP A 780 -2.90 27.97 27.01
C ASP A 780 -3.23 26.53 26.56
N CYS A 781 -3.61 25.69 27.53
CA CYS A 781 -3.91 24.29 27.32
C CYS A 781 -4.89 23.77 28.35
N LYS A 782 -5.54 22.64 28.04
CA LYS A 782 -6.50 21.93 28.88
C LYS A 782 -6.30 20.42 28.87
N GLU A 783 -6.90 19.73 29.81
CA GLU A 783 -6.93 18.27 29.80
C GLU A 783 -7.55 17.72 28.51
N GLY A 784 -6.90 16.72 27.92
CA GLY A 784 -7.23 16.16 26.60
C GLY A 784 -6.53 16.83 25.40
N ASP A 785 -5.83 17.95 25.60
CA ASP A 785 -5.05 18.54 24.51
C ASP A 785 -3.87 17.65 24.10
N THR A 786 -3.55 17.71 22.80
CA THR A 786 -2.48 16.88 22.22
C THR A 786 -1.10 17.39 22.60
N VAL A 787 -0.22 16.47 22.90
CA VAL A 787 1.20 16.69 23.19
C VAL A 787 2.02 15.95 22.13
N GLU A 788 2.85 16.64 21.37
CA GLU A 788 3.78 16.05 20.42
C GLU A 788 5.13 15.79 21.08
N ILE A 789 5.51 14.51 21.13
CA ILE A 789 6.78 14.07 21.74
C ILE A 789 7.92 14.21 20.72
N PHE A 790 7.70 13.75 19.51
CA PHE A 790 8.49 14.06 18.31
C PHE A 790 7.61 13.88 17.05
N GLY A 791 7.99 14.51 15.97
CA GLY A 791 7.26 14.41 14.71
C GLY A 791 7.53 15.57 13.77
N GLU A 792 6.49 16.10 13.16
CA GLU A 792 6.58 17.15 12.15
C GLU A 792 7.14 18.48 12.71
N HIS A 793 6.70 18.86 13.92
CA HIS A 793 7.08 20.14 14.52
C HIS A 793 8.23 20.02 15.54
N LEU A 794 8.54 18.79 15.96
CA LEU A 794 9.67 18.46 16.84
C LEU A 794 10.41 17.26 16.25
N PRO A 795 11.38 17.48 15.36
CA PRO A 795 12.11 16.39 14.72
C PRO A 795 12.73 15.41 15.71
N VAL A 796 12.68 14.12 15.39
CA VAL A 796 13.28 13.07 16.24
C VAL A 796 14.77 13.25 16.42
N THR A 797 15.45 13.93 15.50
CA THR A 797 16.86 14.28 15.57
C THR A 797 17.18 15.21 16.75
N VAL A 798 16.26 16.10 17.13
CA VAL A 798 16.40 16.94 18.33
C VAL A 798 16.46 16.08 19.60
N LEU A 799 15.64 15.02 19.68
CA LEU A 799 15.66 14.11 20.82
C LEU A 799 16.94 13.29 20.86
N SER A 800 17.40 12.78 19.71
CA SER A 800 18.67 12.04 19.63
C SER A 800 19.87 12.89 20.04
N ASP A 801 19.90 14.17 19.64
CA ASP A 801 20.96 15.11 20.03
C ASP A 801 20.98 15.37 21.55
N ILE A 802 19.79 15.60 22.16
CA ILE A 802 19.66 15.77 23.62
C ILE A 802 20.14 14.52 24.38
N LEU A 803 19.88 13.34 23.82
CA LEU A 803 20.23 12.04 24.41
C LEU A 803 21.67 11.60 24.12
N ASP A 804 22.40 12.32 23.28
CA ASP A 804 23.73 11.95 22.81
C ASP A 804 23.71 10.55 22.13
N THR A 805 22.73 10.35 21.23
CA THR A 805 22.53 9.12 20.49
C THR A 805 22.09 9.39 19.04
N ILE A 806 21.66 8.37 18.34
CA ILE A 806 21.23 8.42 16.94
C ILE A 806 19.71 8.25 16.80
N PRO A 807 19.09 8.81 15.76
CA PRO A 807 17.64 8.69 15.53
C PRO A 807 17.13 7.25 15.48
N TYR A 808 17.96 6.30 15.01
CA TYR A 808 17.63 4.87 15.01
C TYR A 808 17.23 4.35 16.39
N GLU A 809 17.96 4.70 17.43
CA GLU A 809 17.69 4.24 18.79
C GLU A 809 16.37 4.83 19.29
N VAL A 810 16.15 6.13 19.07
CA VAL A 810 14.92 6.78 19.51
C VAL A 810 13.68 6.15 18.86
N LEU A 811 13.71 5.91 17.55
CA LEU A 811 12.60 5.29 16.82
C LEU A 811 12.36 3.84 17.23
N THR A 812 13.40 3.03 17.32
CA THR A 812 13.28 1.59 17.65
C THR A 812 12.94 1.31 19.11
N CYS A 813 13.12 2.29 20.01
CA CYS A 813 12.71 2.17 21.41
C CYS A 813 11.21 2.28 21.63
N ILE A 814 10.43 2.72 20.64
CA ILE A 814 8.97 2.84 20.79
C ILE A 814 8.36 1.46 20.97
N SER A 815 7.82 1.22 22.17
CA SER A 815 7.25 -0.06 22.57
C SER A 815 6.05 -0.48 21.72
N ASN A 816 5.86 -1.78 21.54
CA ASN A 816 4.69 -2.34 20.84
C ASN A 816 3.35 -2.06 21.54
N ARG A 817 3.35 -1.63 22.79
CA ARG A 817 2.13 -1.18 23.47
C ARG A 817 1.64 0.19 23.01
N VAL A 818 2.49 1.02 22.40
CA VAL A 818 2.10 2.26 21.71
C VAL A 818 1.41 1.88 20.40
N LYS A 819 0.16 2.31 20.23
CA LYS A 819 -0.61 1.99 19.02
C LYS A 819 -0.05 2.73 17.81
N ARG A 820 0.18 2.01 16.71
CA ARG A 820 0.48 2.61 15.40
C ARG A 820 -0.81 2.96 14.70
N VAL A 821 -0.87 4.15 14.15
CA VAL A 821 -2.01 4.66 13.37
C VAL A 821 -1.48 5.09 12.00
N TYR A 822 -1.87 4.35 10.96
CA TYR A 822 -1.38 4.60 9.61
C TYR A 822 -2.34 5.50 8.86
N PHE A 823 -1.78 6.45 8.12
CA PHE A 823 -2.54 7.31 7.23
C PHE A 823 -1.73 7.62 5.97
N GLN A 824 -2.42 8.09 4.96
CA GLN A 824 -1.81 8.48 3.69
C GLN A 824 -2.45 9.79 3.27
N ASP A 825 -1.66 10.85 3.19
CA ASP A 825 -2.08 12.17 2.70
C ASP A 825 -2.23 12.21 1.18
#